data_64cfe985d76254193225bda5bda2809b
#
_entry.id   64cfe985d76254193225bda5bda2809b
#
_cell.length_a   1.000
_cell.length_b   1.000
_cell.length_c   1.000
_cell.angle_alpha   90.00
_cell.angle_beta   90.00
_cell.angle_gamma   90.00
#
_symmetry.space_group_name_H-M   'P 1'
#
loop_
_entity.id
_entity.type
_entity.pdbx_description
1 polymer ?
#
loop_
_entity_poly.entity_id
_entity_poly.type
_entity_poly.pdbx_seq_one_letter_code
_entity_poly.pdbx_strand_id
1 'polypeptide(L)'
;MKLEFSAIETKNLRVPDLNIDFASGMNFFQIPNGTGKTTLLELFRHALANDWDDLDTKTINSFKRKGAEVYDGTFSIGLKVKKEIYKITANFDFSEGTVSVDTDTPNGRKRNKFDPPRELKPFLTRNHTDIFIFSAQIASQHFTESSNVVDKAVGTFSGKLTVQNNLQKIEKKFKAKHRGATNSTKANVTEQKLEILDIKIQQLRDLEKELKEQIEKKQKKHDILDAKVKQAQENNKKLTERRDKLDGDLSELQNTFNQLENEVSNLAIYPNNISKKFNKRIKEIYLKLEKKKLPGTSSAFFDEIAEQDKCICGTEITKEIKENIVSGKDKYLGDEDIAFVNAMKTSIEDCNNGTAEKELSEKITEIRDISLLIEDKYEEISEVRSQSEEEGLTKKEHKEYRKLIEELSKLGGDLKGITKSNYESDNERKKELKDMILPSVKKYIKNIPDALWLQEYLSDQDAMAKGYKKANDNLQKVKEAIEEAIKEAEDKIKKEITTSINKMIGKIHSDQEFRVASVDKAIKIDGQGGGSGAQEVITVTTFALALLQRSSIDFPMIIDHPVKDIQNENRGELSKFLKKSTHQCICLVINSEKDGFIRDEDTRKKHDHVANSRFITAARKRNAGDFPKDSLESEDGIVTYDYEFFNSFKTSKE
;
A
#
# COMPACT_ATOMS: atom_id res chain seq x y z
N MET A 1 10.75 23.02 -9.66
CA MET A 1 11.57 23.69 -8.59
C MET A 1 12.65 22.73 -8.16
N LYS A 2 13.92 23.19 -8.01
CA LYS A 2 15.01 22.33 -7.52
C LYS A 2 15.16 22.48 -6.01
N LEU A 3 15.25 21.35 -5.32
CA LEU A 3 15.70 21.25 -3.94
C LEU A 3 17.09 20.61 -3.94
N GLU A 4 18.05 21.18 -3.24
CA GLU A 4 19.37 20.59 -3.01
C GLU A 4 19.64 20.50 -1.52
N PHE A 5 20.27 19.42 -1.08
CA PHE A 5 20.88 19.36 0.23
C PHE A 5 22.23 20.07 0.15
N SER A 6 22.38 21.15 0.89
CA SER A 6 23.64 21.94 0.84
C SER A 6 24.68 21.42 1.81
N ALA A 7 24.27 21.04 3.00
CA ALA A 7 25.18 20.57 4.06
C ALA A 7 24.46 19.68 5.07
N ILE A 8 25.23 18.91 5.84
CA ILE A 8 24.80 18.28 7.09
C ILE A 8 25.79 18.57 8.21
N GLU A 9 25.26 18.67 9.42
CA GLU A 9 26.06 18.75 10.63
C GLU A 9 25.50 17.74 11.65
N THR A 10 26.38 16.99 12.30
CA THR A 10 26.02 16.06 13.38
C THR A 10 26.90 16.30 14.58
N LYS A 11 26.34 16.24 15.77
CA LYS A 11 27.07 16.33 17.03
C LYS A 11 26.48 15.41 18.08
N ASN A 12 27.32 14.68 18.79
CA ASN A 12 26.95 13.80 19.91
C ASN A 12 25.99 12.67 19.55
N LEU A 13 25.90 12.31 18.27
CA LEU A 13 25.04 11.24 17.79
C LEU A 13 25.80 9.93 17.58
N ARG A 14 25.04 8.88 17.26
CA ARG A 14 25.61 7.57 16.94
C ARG A 14 26.48 7.57 15.67
N VAL A 15 26.31 8.55 14.81
CA VAL A 15 27.22 8.87 13.70
C VAL A 15 28.44 9.66 14.22
N PRO A 16 29.58 9.72 13.49
CA PRO A 16 30.64 10.66 13.80
C PRO A 16 30.14 12.10 13.83
N ASP A 17 30.82 12.99 14.55
CA ASP A 17 30.55 14.40 14.43
C ASP A 17 31.01 14.88 13.05
N LEU A 18 30.07 15.29 12.22
CA LEU A 18 30.29 15.63 10.82
C LEU A 18 29.93 17.09 10.56
N ASN A 19 30.70 17.70 9.70
CA ASN A 19 30.34 18.96 9.03
C ASN A 19 30.68 18.76 7.55
N ILE A 20 29.68 18.51 6.74
CA ILE A 20 29.82 18.08 5.35
C ILE A 20 28.99 19.00 4.45
N ASP A 21 29.65 19.54 3.43
CA ASP A 21 29.00 20.23 2.33
C ASP A 21 28.80 19.27 1.15
N PHE A 22 27.61 19.28 0.56
CA PHE A 22 27.30 18.53 -0.65
C PHE A 22 27.43 19.39 -1.90
N ALA A 23 27.91 18.78 -2.98
CA ALA A 23 27.86 19.38 -4.30
C ALA A 23 26.51 19.16 -4.98
N SER A 24 26.12 20.05 -5.89
CA SER A 24 25.10 19.73 -6.88
C SER A 24 25.59 18.56 -7.76
N GLY A 25 24.74 17.57 -8.04
CA GLY A 25 25.12 16.39 -8.78
C GLY A 25 25.46 15.18 -7.90
N MET A 26 26.43 14.37 -8.32
CA MET A 26 26.77 13.13 -7.61
C MET A 26 27.70 13.40 -6.42
N ASN A 27 27.34 12.84 -5.27
CA ASN A 27 28.15 12.80 -4.06
C ASN A 27 28.33 11.34 -3.64
N PHE A 28 29.56 10.88 -3.56
CA PHE A 28 29.90 9.55 -3.06
C PHE A 28 30.42 9.68 -1.65
N PHE A 29 29.69 9.13 -0.71
CA PHE A 29 29.94 9.29 0.70
C PHE A 29 30.28 7.95 1.36
N GLN A 30 31.49 7.82 1.84
CA GLN A 30 31.98 6.64 2.49
C GLN A 30 32.12 6.86 4.01
N ILE A 31 31.48 5.98 4.76
CA ILE A 31 31.62 5.85 6.22
C ILE A 31 31.90 4.39 6.55
N PRO A 32 32.82 4.07 7.46
CA PRO A 32 33.09 2.69 7.90
C PRO A 32 31.83 1.96 8.37
N ASN A 33 31.80 0.64 8.17
CA ASN A 33 30.71 -0.20 8.67
C ASN A 33 30.60 -0.11 10.20
N GLY A 34 29.35 -0.12 10.71
CA GLY A 34 29.09 -0.02 12.16
C GLY A 34 29.24 1.38 12.76
N THR A 35 29.59 2.41 11.98
CA THR A 35 29.73 3.80 12.46
C THR A 35 28.48 4.65 12.27
N GLY A 36 27.35 4.06 11.83
CA GLY A 36 26.06 4.74 11.86
C GLY A 36 25.48 5.18 10.50
N LYS A 37 25.85 4.52 9.37
CA LYS A 37 25.22 4.79 8.06
C LYS A 37 23.69 4.75 8.10
N THR A 38 23.13 3.65 8.60
CA THR A 38 21.67 3.50 8.75
C THR A 38 21.08 4.57 9.67
N THR A 39 21.80 4.92 10.75
CA THR A 39 21.40 6.01 11.65
C THR A 39 21.36 7.35 10.91
N LEU A 40 22.36 7.63 10.08
CA LEU A 40 22.40 8.85 9.27
C LEU A 40 21.22 8.93 8.30
N LEU A 41 20.88 7.83 7.64
CA LEU A 41 19.74 7.72 6.74
C LEU A 41 18.41 8.03 7.49
N GLU A 42 18.22 7.44 8.68
CA GLU A 42 17.05 7.70 9.51
C GLU A 42 17.00 9.16 9.98
N LEU A 43 18.12 9.75 10.34
CA LEU A 43 18.21 11.17 10.71
C LEU A 43 17.75 12.09 9.55
N PHE A 44 18.18 11.82 8.32
CA PHE A 44 17.69 12.55 7.15
C PHE A 44 16.17 12.42 7.00
N ARG A 45 15.64 11.21 7.12
CA ARG A 45 14.22 10.94 6.93
C ARG A 45 13.36 11.61 7.98
N HIS A 46 13.74 11.52 9.26
CA HIS A 46 13.01 12.15 10.36
C HIS A 46 13.13 13.68 10.33
N ALA A 47 14.30 14.23 10.03
CA ALA A 47 14.49 15.68 9.97
C ALA A 47 13.66 16.33 8.85
N LEU A 48 13.53 15.66 7.70
CA LEU A 48 12.74 16.16 6.59
C LEU A 48 11.24 15.95 6.81
N ALA A 49 10.82 14.81 7.35
CA ALA A 49 9.42 14.50 7.63
C ALA A 49 8.89 15.21 8.87
N ASN A 50 9.78 15.63 9.76
CA ASN A 50 9.47 16.19 11.08
C ASN A 50 8.50 15.31 11.88
N ASP A 51 8.76 14.00 11.89
CA ASP A 51 7.95 12.99 12.58
C ASP A 51 8.59 12.50 13.89
N TRP A 52 9.37 13.38 14.56
CA TRP A 52 10.07 13.08 15.82
C TRP A 52 9.12 12.75 16.98
N ASP A 53 7.96 13.41 17.03
CA ASP A 53 6.93 13.18 18.06
C ASP A 53 6.32 11.76 17.97
N ASP A 54 6.51 11.08 16.85
CA ASP A 54 6.07 9.71 16.64
C ASP A 54 7.02 8.66 17.24
N LEU A 55 8.21 9.07 17.69
CA LEU A 55 9.23 8.18 18.22
C LEU A 55 9.11 8.04 19.74
N ASP A 56 9.30 6.83 20.24
CA ASP A 56 9.42 6.60 21.67
C ASP A 56 10.82 7.02 22.20
N THR A 57 10.90 7.25 23.49
CA THR A 57 12.14 7.61 24.18
C THR A 57 13.28 6.63 23.92
N LYS A 58 12.98 5.33 23.77
CA LYS A 58 14.01 4.30 23.48
C LYS A 58 14.59 4.49 22.08
N THR A 59 13.76 4.79 21.11
CA THR A 59 14.19 5.06 19.72
C THR A 59 14.99 6.35 19.65
N ILE A 60 14.57 7.42 20.33
CA ILE A 60 15.34 8.67 20.41
C ILE A 60 16.70 8.43 21.04
N ASN A 61 16.76 7.69 22.15
CA ASN A 61 18.02 7.33 22.81
C ASN A 61 18.90 6.39 21.97
N SER A 62 18.36 5.69 20.97
CA SER A 62 19.15 4.89 20.05
C SER A 62 20.04 5.72 19.12
N PHE A 63 19.71 7.01 18.92
CA PHE A 63 20.53 7.96 18.17
C PHE A 63 21.73 8.49 18.95
N LYS A 64 21.76 8.29 20.27
CA LYS A 64 22.83 8.73 21.17
C LYS A 64 24.17 8.07 20.82
N ARG A 65 25.26 8.82 20.95
CA ARG A 65 26.63 8.32 20.83
C ARG A 65 26.89 7.18 21.84
N LYS A 66 27.36 6.05 21.34
CA LYS A 66 27.67 4.91 22.20
C LYS A 66 29.00 5.14 22.96
N GLY A 67 29.00 4.78 24.25
CA GLY A 67 30.20 4.81 25.08
C GLY A 67 30.66 6.20 25.54
N ALA A 68 29.78 7.21 25.41
CA ALA A 68 30.00 8.54 25.92
C ALA A 68 28.83 8.98 26.81
N GLU A 69 29.11 9.67 27.89
CA GLU A 69 28.11 10.37 28.71
C GLU A 69 27.74 11.68 28.03
N VAL A 70 26.80 11.62 27.10
CA VAL A 70 26.24 12.80 26.42
C VAL A 70 24.76 12.92 26.76
N TYR A 71 24.31 14.11 27.02
CA TYR A 71 22.93 14.39 27.41
C TYR A 71 22.16 15.06 26.28
N ASP A 72 22.87 15.62 25.32
CA ASP A 72 22.32 16.29 24.15
C ASP A 72 22.98 15.85 22.85
N GLY A 73 22.31 16.08 21.74
CA GLY A 73 22.85 15.84 20.41
C GLY A 73 22.16 16.73 19.38
N THR A 74 22.79 16.95 18.25
CA THR A 74 22.17 17.74 17.17
C THR A 74 22.38 17.09 15.81
N PHE A 75 21.33 17.19 14.97
CA PHE A 75 21.40 16.89 13.55
C PHE A 75 20.87 18.07 12.76
N SER A 76 21.66 18.63 11.87
CA SER A 76 21.23 19.71 11.00
C SER A 76 21.34 19.33 9.53
N ILE A 77 20.35 19.75 8.74
CA ILE A 77 20.36 19.64 7.29
C ILE A 77 20.11 21.00 6.64
N GLY A 78 20.98 21.39 5.73
CA GLY A 78 20.83 22.57 4.89
C GLY A 78 20.02 22.26 3.63
N LEU A 79 18.95 23.00 3.39
CA LEU A 79 18.09 22.91 2.22
C LEU A 79 18.29 24.15 1.36
N LYS A 80 18.75 23.96 0.13
CA LYS A 80 18.86 25.05 -0.84
C LYS A 80 17.71 24.96 -1.83
N VAL A 81 16.88 26.01 -1.83
CA VAL A 81 15.72 26.14 -2.70
C VAL A 81 15.85 27.43 -3.50
N LYS A 82 16.00 27.30 -4.81
CA LYS A 82 16.36 28.44 -5.68
C LYS A 82 17.71 29.06 -5.25
N LYS A 83 17.69 30.24 -4.66
CA LYS A 83 18.89 30.93 -4.13
C LYS A 83 18.90 31.05 -2.61
N GLU A 84 17.85 30.56 -1.95
CA GLU A 84 17.66 30.64 -0.50
C GLU A 84 18.13 29.38 0.18
N ILE A 85 18.74 29.51 1.33
CA ILE A 85 19.19 28.41 2.18
C ILE A 85 18.34 28.40 3.45
N TYR A 86 17.80 27.23 3.76
CA TYR A 86 17.11 26.92 4.99
C TYR A 86 17.92 25.88 5.73
N LYS A 87 18.02 25.97 7.05
CA LYS A 87 18.66 24.93 7.86
C LYS A 87 17.67 24.41 8.87
N ILE A 88 17.39 23.12 8.81
CA ILE A 88 16.57 22.40 9.79
C ILE A 88 17.52 21.76 10.78
N THR A 89 17.32 22.03 12.07
CA THR A 89 18.13 21.46 13.16
C THR A 89 17.22 20.71 14.11
N ALA A 90 17.44 19.41 14.26
CA ALA A 90 16.86 18.57 15.29
C ALA A 90 17.80 18.58 16.50
N ASN A 91 17.29 19.04 17.64
CA ASN A 91 18.01 19.10 18.91
C ASN A 91 17.48 17.96 19.80
N PHE A 92 18.33 17.01 20.13
CA PHE A 92 18.02 15.84 20.95
C PHE A 92 18.30 16.16 22.40
N ASP A 93 17.34 15.90 23.26
CA ASP A 93 17.51 15.78 24.72
C ASP A 93 17.41 14.29 25.07
N PHE A 94 18.57 13.67 25.34
CA PHE A 94 18.63 12.24 25.67
C PHE A 94 18.24 11.94 27.13
N SER A 95 18.19 12.97 27.99
CA SER A 95 17.73 12.82 29.37
C SER A 95 16.22 12.67 29.41
N GLU A 96 15.51 13.51 28.68
CA GLU A 96 14.05 13.49 28.60
C GLU A 96 13.55 12.57 27.46
N GLY A 97 14.43 12.15 26.54
CA GLY A 97 14.06 11.35 25.36
C GLY A 97 13.16 12.12 24.39
N THR A 98 13.43 13.39 24.18
CA THR A 98 12.66 14.28 23.31
C THR A 98 13.53 14.92 22.23
N VAL A 99 12.89 15.41 21.16
CA VAL A 99 13.56 16.14 20.08
C VAL A 99 12.80 17.44 19.81
N SER A 100 13.50 18.55 19.82
CA SER A 100 12.96 19.83 19.37
C SER A 100 13.56 20.22 18.03
N VAL A 101 12.79 20.94 17.20
CA VAL A 101 13.23 21.32 15.86
C VAL A 101 13.28 22.84 15.70
N ASP A 102 14.44 23.33 15.30
CA ASP A 102 14.61 24.71 14.89
C ASP A 102 14.68 24.79 13.37
N THR A 103 14.25 25.91 12.81
CA THR A 103 14.43 26.20 11.39
C THR A 103 15.07 27.58 11.20
N ASP A 104 16.26 27.59 10.63
CA ASP A 104 16.86 28.82 10.16
C ASP A 104 16.33 29.10 8.74
N THR A 105 15.73 30.28 8.58
CA THR A 105 15.15 30.73 7.32
C THR A 105 15.91 32.00 6.85
N PRO A 106 15.80 32.41 5.60
CA PRO A 106 16.36 33.67 5.14
C PRO A 106 15.93 34.89 5.96
N ASN A 107 14.78 34.81 6.63
CA ASN A 107 14.20 35.85 7.47
C ASN A 107 14.53 35.71 8.97
N GLY A 108 15.42 34.80 9.34
CA GLY A 108 15.86 34.57 10.70
C GLY A 108 15.48 33.17 11.26
N ARG A 109 15.99 32.90 12.46
CA ARG A 109 15.82 31.62 13.14
C ARG A 109 14.45 31.49 13.84
N LYS A 110 13.78 30.40 13.60
CA LYS A 110 12.53 30.01 14.28
C LYS A 110 12.82 28.83 15.21
N ARG A 111 12.79 29.11 16.53
CA ARG A 111 13.03 28.09 17.56
C ARG A 111 11.79 27.23 17.80
N ASN A 112 11.99 25.95 18.09
CA ASN A 112 10.94 24.96 18.36
C ASN A 112 9.84 24.96 17.29
N LYS A 113 10.22 25.20 16.04
CA LYS A 113 9.29 25.26 14.92
C LYS A 113 9.89 24.72 13.64
N PHE A 114 9.23 23.72 13.08
CA PHE A 114 9.49 23.22 11.74
C PHE A 114 8.80 24.13 10.72
N ASP A 115 9.55 24.94 10.02
CA ASP A 115 9.03 25.92 9.07
C ASP A 115 9.81 25.97 7.75
N PRO A 116 9.85 24.85 7.00
CA PRO A 116 10.46 24.81 5.67
C PRO A 116 9.67 25.68 4.68
N PRO A 117 10.21 25.94 3.48
CA PRO A 117 9.49 26.63 2.42
C PRO A 117 8.10 26.05 2.20
N ARG A 118 7.10 26.94 2.05
CA ARG A 118 5.69 26.53 1.96
C ARG A 118 5.43 25.55 0.82
N GLU A 119 6.14 25.74 -0.29
CA GLU A 119 6.04 24.90 -1.48
C GLU A 119 6.58 23.50 -1.26
N LEU A 120 7.50 23.30 -0.31
CA LEU A 120 8.08 21.99 0.03
C LEU A 120 7.22 21.20 1.03
N LYS A 121 6.44 21.89 1.89
CA LYS A 121 5.67 21.21 2.96
C LYS A 121 4.89 19.96 2.52
N PRO A 122 4.20 19.95 1.35
CA PRO A 122 3.48 18.76 0.90
C PRO A 122 4.38 17.57 0.59
N PHE A 123 5.67 17.82 0.32
CA PHE A 123 6.66 16.82 -0.07
C PHE A 123 7.59 16.41 1.08
N LEU A 124 7.60 17.14 2.18
CA LEU A 124 8.37 16.81 3.37
C LEU A 124 7.50 15.96 4.32
N THR A 125 7.18 14.76 3.89
CA THR A 125 6.43 13.76 4.65
C THR A 125 7.17 12.43 4.62
N ARG A 126 6.94 11.56 5.60
CA ARG A 126 7.58 10.25 5.67
C ARG A 126 7.39 9.44 4.39
N ASN A 127 6.17 9.38 3.88
CA ASN A 127 5.88 8.67 2.63
C ASN A 127 6.68 9.17 1.43
N HIS A 128 7.03 10.45 1.42
CA HIS A 128 7.81 11.06 0.34
C HIS A 128 9.30 10.81 0.53
N THR A 129 9.80 11.02 1.75
CA THR A 129 11.22 10.78 2.05
C THR A 129 11.61 9.33 1.88
N ASP A 130 10.73 8.37 2.18
CA ASP A 130 10.97 6.93 2.01
C ASP A 130 11.19 6.53 0.55
N ILE A 131 10.73 7.34 -0.42
CA ILE A 131 10.92 7.08 -1.85
C ILE A 131 12.30 7.54 -2.32
N PHE A 132 12.78 8.68 -1.82
CA PHE A 132 14.02 9.31 -2.31
C PHE A 132 15.20 9.10 -1.39
N ILE A 133 14.95 8.63 -0.15
CA ILE A 133 15.97 8.36 0.86
C ILE A 133 15.80 6.92 1.32
N PHE A 134 16.50 6.01 0.71
CA PHE A 134 16.31 4.58 0.96
C PHE A 134 17.60 3.76 0.98
N SER A 135 17.52 2.59 1.59
CA SER A 135 18.50 1.50 1.53
C SER A 135 17.87 0.30 0.83
N ALA A 136 18.66 -0.69 0.48
CA ALA A 136 18.17 -1.96 -0.05
C ALA A 136 17.08 -2.59 0.85
N GLN A 137 17.23 -2.46 2.19
CA GLN A 137 16.24 -2.97 3.16
C GLN A 137 14.91 -2.20 3.11
N ILE A 138 14.96 -0.88 2.90
CA ILE A 138 13.76 -0.05 2.76
C ILE A 138 13.11 -0.28 1.39
N ALA A 139 13.95 -0.51 0.36
CA ALA A 139 13.47 -0.81 -0.98
C ALA A 139 12.52 -2.01 -0.99
N SER A 140 12.79 -3.08 -0.21
CA SER A 140 11.94 -4.26 -0.14
C SER A 140 10.49 -3.95 0.30
N GLN A 141 10.27 -2.89 1.06
CA GLN A 141 8.92 -2.47 1.49
C GLN A 141 8.04 -2.00 0.33
N HIS A 142 8.63 -1.57 -0.81
CA HIS A 142 7.88 -1.15 -2.00
C HIS A 142 7.24 -2.33 -2.74
N PHE A 143 7.68 -3.55 -2.45
CA PHE A 143 7.14 -4.80 -3.01
C PHE A 143 6.06 -5.41 -2.12
N THR A 144 5.77 -4.82 -0.96
CA THR A 144 4.81 -5.33 0.02
C THR A 144 3.52 -4.50 -0.03
N GLU A 145 2.39 -5.13 -0.36
CA GLU A 145 1.09 -4.45 -0.47
C GLU A 145 0.63 -3.80 0.84
N SER A 146 0.99 -4.37 1.99
CA SER A 146 0.64 -3.84 3.31
C SER A 146 1.26 -2.48 3.62
N SER A 147 2.37 -2.12 2.97
CA SER A 147 3.05 -0.85 3.20
C SER A 147 2.32 0.36 2.61
N ASN A 148 1.54 0.16 1.55
CA ASN A 148 0.85 1.23 0.79
C ASN A 148 1.74 2.42 0.38
N VAL A 149 3.07 2.27 0.44
CA VAL A 149 4.03 3.34 0.13
C VAL A 149 3.90 3.77 -1.33
N VAL A 150 3.78 2.80 -2.22
CA VAL A 150 3.68 3.02 -3.67
C VAL A 150 2.38 3.76 -4.03
N ASP A 151 1.23 3.32 -3.51
CA ASP A 151 -0.07 3.96 -3.80
C ASP A 151 -0.14 5.39 -3.26
N LYS A 152 0.36 5.61 -2.05
CA LYS A 152 0.48 6.96 -1.46
C LYS A 152 1.41 7.87 -2.28
N ALA A 153 2.52 7.32 -2.76
CA ALA A 153 3.44 8.04 -3.62
C ALA A 153 2.76 8.46 -4.93
N VAL A 154 2.19 7.51 -5.66
CA VAL A 154 1.47 7.77 -6.91
C VAL A 154 0.33 8.77 -6.68
N GLY A 155 -0.44 8.61 -5.59
CA GLY A 155 -1.52 9.52 -5.22
C GLY A 155 -1.04 10.96 -4.94
N THR A 156 0.13 11.13 -4.33
CA THR A 156 0.73 12.45 -4.08
C THR A 156 1.17 13.11 -5.39
N PHE A 157 1.87 12.38 -6.24
CA PHE A 157 2.40 12.89 -7.51
C PHE A 157 1.31 13.06 -8.59
N SER A 158 0.20 12.33 -8.52
CA SER A 158 -0.94 12.50 -9.41
C SER A 158 -1.83 13.71 -9.07
N GLY A 159 -1.65 14.32 -7.90
CA GLY A 159 -2.51 15.38 -7.41
C GLY A 159 -3.88 14.91 -6.91
N LYS A 160 -4.15 13.60 -6.84
CA LYS A 160 -5.39 12.98 -6.36
C LYS A 160 -5.87 13.57 -5.03
N LEU A 161 -4.96 13.66 -4.04
CA LEU A 161 -5.27 14.20 -2.72
C LEU A 161 -5.75 15.66 -2.77
N THR A 162 -5.13 16.47 -3.64
CA THR A 162 -5.51 17.88 -3.82
C THR A 162 -6.91 18.01 -4.40
N VAL A 163 -7.22 17.21 -5.43
CA VAL A 163 -8.55 17.23 -6.07
C VAL A 163 -9.62 16.75 -5.10
N GLN A 164 -9.38 15.65 -4.37
CA GLN A 164 -10.33 15.13 -3.37
C GLN A 164 -10.60 16.14 -2.25
N ASN A 165 -9.57 16.80 -1.72
CA ASN A 165 -9.72 17.83 -0.69
C ASN A 165 -10.53 19.04 -1.20
N ASN A 166 -10.32 19.44 -2.46
CA ASN A 166 -11.07 20.54 -3.06
C ASN A 166 -12.53 20.16 -3.29
N LEU A 167 -12.79 18.94 -3.73
CA LEU A 167 -14.16 18.41 -3.89
C LEU A 167 -14.93 18.44 -2.56
N GLN A 168 -14.32 17.97 -1.47
CA GLN A 168 -14.92 18.02 -0.13
C GLN A 168 -15.22 19.48 0.32
N LYS A 169 -14.34 20.44 0.01
CA LYS A 169 -14.59 21.86 0.30
C LYS A 169 -15.76 22.40 -0.49
N ILE A 170 -15.91 22.01 -1.77
CA ILE A 170 -17.04 22.39 -2.62
C ILE A 170 -18.34 21.84 -2.04
N GLU A 171 -18.37 20.56 -1.67
CA GLU A 171 -19.55 19.93 -1.05
C GLU A 171 -19.97 20.65 0.25
N LYS A 172 -18.99 20.93 1.15
CA LYS A 172 -19.26 21.65 2.39
C LYS A 172 -19.86 23.03 2.13
N LYS A 173 -19.30 23.78 1.17
CA LYS A 173 -19.83 25.11 0.79
C LYS A 173 -21.22 25.03 0.17
N PHE A 174 -21.47 24.04 -0.70
CA PHE A 174 -22.77 23.81 -1.31
C PHE A 174 -23.82 23.52 -0.25
N LYS A 175 -23.58 22.56 0.64
CA LYS A 175 -24.47 22.20 1.75
C LYS A 175 -24.72 23.39 2.68
N ALA A 176 -23.68 24.18 3.03
CA ALA A 176 -23.83 25.37 3.86
C ALA A 176 -24.71 26.45 3.23
N LYS A 177 -24.61 26.65 1.89
CA LYS A 177 -25.41 27.64 1.17
C LYS A 177 -26.89 27.30 1.13
N HIS A 178 -27.24 26.03 1.16
CA HIS A 178 -28.63 25.56 1.05
C HIS A 178 -29.25 25.17 2.40
N ARG A 179 -28.50 25.22 3.52
CA ARG A 179 -29.02 25.08 4.88
C ARG A 179 -29.82 26.35 5.24
N GLY A 180 -31.07 26.19 5.59
CA GLY A 180 -31.88 27.30 6.15
C GLY A 180 -33.06 27.80 5.30
N ALA A 181 -33.46 27.09 4.23
CA ALA A 181 -34.46 27.63 3.29
C ALA A 181 -35.96 27.30 3.58
N THR A 182 -36.30 26.50 4.61
CA THR A 182 -37.70 26.17 4.94
C THR A 182 -37.98 25.82 6.40
N ASN A 183 -39.14 26.30 6.90
CA ASN A 183 -39.64 26.13 8.28
C ASN A 183 -40.59 24.92 8.46
N SER A 184 -40.38 23.77 7.82
CA SER A 184 -41.23 22.61 8.08
C SER A 184 -40.64 21.70 9.15
N THR A 185 -41.49 21.13 10.01
CA THR A 185 -41.06 20.25 11.13
C THR A 185 -40.29 19.02 10.64
N LYS A 186 -40.62 18.48 9.46
CA LYS A 186 -39.90 17.35 8.82
C LYS A 186 -38.50 17.75 8.34
N ALA A 187 -38.38 18.96 7.75
CA ALA A 187 -37.10 19.49 7.31
C ALA A 187 -36.15 19.70 8.48
N ASN A 188 -36.64 20.19 9.63
CA ASN A 188 -35.82 20.35 10.85
C ASN A 188 -35.30 19.03 11.41
N VAL A 189 -36.10 17.96 11.38
CA VAL A 189 -35.65 16.62 11.85
C VAL A 189 -34.61 16.04 10.90
N THR A 190 -34.78 16.22 9.58
CA THR A 190 -33.81 15.76 8.59
C THR A 190 -32.48 16.53 8.71
N GLU A 191 -32.55 17.84 8.92
CA GLU A 191 -31.40 18.69 9.13
C GLU A 191 -30.61 18.30 10.41
N GLN A 192 -31.32 18.04 11.52
CA GLN A 192 -30.69 17.53 12.75
C GLN A 192 -30.03 16.16 12.55
N LYS A 193 -30.65 15.25 11.78
CA LYS A 193 -30.03 13.97 11.44
C LYS A 193 -28.75 14.18 10.60
N LEU A 194 -28.79 15.09 9.63
CA LEU A 194 -27.62 15.42 8.81
C LEU A 194 -26.46 16.01 9.63
N GLU A 195 -26.76 16.90 10.58
CA GLU A 195 -25.74 17.44 11.48
C GLU A 195 -25.10 16.37 12.36
N ILE A 196 -25.92 15.47 12.92
CA ILE A 196 -25.41 14.33 13.70
C ILE A 196 -24.54 13.41 12.84
N LEU A 197 -24.95 13.17 11.58
CA LEU A 197 -24.17 12.36 10.64
C LEU A 197 -22.86 13.03 10.25
N ASP A 198 -22.85 14.34 10.00
CA ASP A 198 -21.62 15.09 9.74
C ASP A 198 -20.61 14.94 10.88
N ILE A 199 -21.08 15.10 12.14
CA ILE A 199 -20.26 14.89 13.32
C ILE A 199 -19.78 13.45 13.43
N LYS A 200 -20.69 12.48 13.19
CA LYS A 200 -20.37 11.05 13.28
C LYS A 200 -19.36 10.61 12.22
N ILE A 201 -19.54 11.07 10.98
CA ILE A 201 -18.59 10.80 9.90
C ILE A 201 -17.21 11.37 10.24
N GLN A 202 -17.17 12.59 10.78
CA GLN A 202 -15.90 13.18 11.20
C GLN A 202 -15.25 12.36 12.32
N GLN A 203 -16.00 11.96 13.34
CA GLN A 203 -15.50 11.10 14.42
C GLN A 203 -14.98 9.75 13.91
N LEU A 204 -15.69 9.11 12.97
CA LEU A 204 -15.26 7.85 12.38
C LEU A 204 -14.01 8.03 11.51
N ARG A 205 -13.87 9.13 10.79
CA ARG A 205 -12.66 9.46 10.02
C ARG A 205 -11.46 9.77 10.92
N ASP A 206 -11.70 10.48 12.02
CA ASP A 206 -10.65 10.77 13.00
C ASP A 206 -10.17 9.46 13.65
N LEU A 207 -11.12 8.56 14.00
CA LEU A 207 -10.80 7.24 14.52
C LEU A 207 -10.11 6.35 13.47
N GLU A 208 -10.53 6.41 12.21
CA GLU A 208 -9.85 5.73 11.10
C GLU A 208 -8.40 6.20 10.98
N LYS A 209 -8.18 7.51 11.07
CA LYS A 209 -6.84 8.10 11.02
C LYS A 209 -5.99 7.63 12.21
N GLU A 210 -6.55 7.70 13.41
CA GLU A 210 -5.87 7.24 14.62
C GLU A 210 -5.50 5.76 14.56
N LEU A 211 -6.42 4.89 14.11
CA LEU A 211 -6.15 3.47 13.94
C LEU A 211 -5.04 3.22 12.90
N LYS A 212 -5.06 3.94 11.78
CA LYS A 212 -3.99 3.86 10.76
C LYS A 212 -2.63 4.27 11.32
N GLU A 213 -2.59 5.35 12.09
CA GLU A 213 -1.37 5.82 12.76
C GLU A 213 -0.87 4.81 13.79
N GLN A 214 -1.77 4.21 14.58
CA GLN A 214 -1.41 3.16 15.53
C GLN A 214 -0.90 1.89 14.84
N ILE A 215 -1.55 1.47 13.75
CA ILE A 215 -1.10 0.33 12.93
C ILE A 215 0.30 0.62 12.37
N GLU A 216 0.52 1.80 11.81
CA GLU A 216 1.81 2.18 11.24
C GLU A 216 2.93 2.20 12.31
N LYS A 217 2.65 2.76 13.49
CA LYS A 217 3.60 2.74 14.62
C LYS A 217 3.96 1.33 15.07
N LYS A 218 2.96 0.46 15.18
CA LYS A 218 3.17 -0.93 15.60
C LYS A 218 3.84 -1.75 14.51
N GLN A 219 3.52 -1.51 13.26
CA GLN A 219 4.15 -2.16 12.11
C GLN A 219 5.66 -1.84 12.08
N LYS A 220 6.04 -0.57 12.25
CA LYS A 220 7.46 -0.19 12.34
C LYS A 220 8.20 -0.91 13.47
N LYS A 221 7.54 -1.06 14.65
CA LYS A 221 8.13 -1.82 15.76
C LYS A 221 8.26 -3.31 15.44
N HIS A 222 7.24 -3.88 14.82
CA HIS A 222 7.26 -5.26 14.35
C HIS A 222 8.40 -5.48 13.36
N ASP A 223 8.56 -4.60 12.37
CA ASP A 223 9.59 -4.71 11.33
C ASP A 223 11.01 -4.61 11.91
N ILE A 224 11.21 -3.76 12.94
CA ILE A 224 12.48 -3.65 13.65
C ILE A 224 12.79 -4.96 14.42
N LEU A 225 11.79 -5.53 15.09
CA LEU A 225 11.97 -6.79 15.81
C LEU A 225 12.14 -7.96 14.84
N ASP A 226 11.43 -7.97 13.74
CA ASP A 226 11.57 -8.97 12.67
C ASP A 226 12.96 -8.91 12.02
N ALA A 227 13.50 -7.70 11.80
CA ALA A 227 14.87 -7.52 11.33
C ALA A 227 15.91 -8.09 12.32
N LYS A 228 15.69 -7.91 13.63
CA LYS A 228 16.55 -8.49 14.67
C LYS A 228 16.43 -10.01 14.71
N VAL A 229 15.22 -10.54 14.56
CA VAL A 229 14.96 -11.98 14.44
C VAL A 229 15.73 -12.54 13.24
N LYS A 230 15.66 -11.89 12.10
CA LYS A 230 16.40 -12.28 10.88
C LYS A 230 17.90 -12.23 11.07
N GLN A 231 18.42 -11.20 11.72
CA GLN A 231 19.85 -11.06 11.97
C GLN A 231 20.40 -12.13 12.94
N ALA A 232 19.63 -12.50 13.98
CA ALA A 232 19.98 -13.60 14.87
C ALA A 232 19.95 -14.96 14.16
N GLN A 233 19.10 -15.09 13.13
CA GLN A 233 18.98 -16.30 12.31
C GLN A 233 20.05 -16.43 11.23
N GLU A 234 20.61 -15.33 10.72
CA GLU A 234 21.77 -15.36 9.80
C GLU A 234 22.99 -16.03 10.42
N ASN A 235 23.07 -16.00 11.76
CA ASN A 235 24.14 -16.69 12.49
C ASN A 235 23.93 -18.21 12.61
N ASN A 236 22.75 -18.72 12.25
CA ASN A 236 22.45 -20.15 12.32
C ASN A 236 21.80 -20.66 11.02
N LYS A 237 22.66 -20.95 10.04
CA LYS A 237 22.30 -21.31 8.67
C LYS A 237 21.25 -22.44 8.54
N LYS A 238 21.32 -23.45 9.41
CA LYS A 238 20.39 -24.59 9.38
C LYS A 238 18.97 -24.21 9.84
N LEU A 239 18.84 -23.33 10.82
CA LEU A 239 17.54 -22.87 11.30
C LEU A 239 16.91 -21.90 10.30
N THR A 240 17.73 -21.09 9.61
CA THR A 240 17.29 -20.19 8.54
C THR A 240 16.71 -20.97 7.36
N GLU A 241 17.42 -22.00 6.87
CA GLU A 241 16.95 -22.84 5.76
C GLU A 241 15.65 -23.58 6.11
N ARG A 242 15.52 -24.08 7.34
CA ARG A 242 14.30 -24.72 7.82
C ARG A 242 13.13 -23.73 7.91
N ARG A 243 13.40 -22.53 8.40
CA ARG A 243 12.37 -21.48 8.49
C ARG A 243 11.91 -21.02 7.13
N ASP A 244 12.85 -20.72 6.20
CA ASP A 244 12.50 -20.23 4.86
C ASP A 244 11.63 -21.25 4.10
N LYS A 245 11.91 -22.56 4.32
CA LYS A 245 11.06 -23.62 3.81
C LYS A 245 9.66 -23.58 4.44
N LEU A 246 9.57 -23.42 5.75
CA LEU A 246 8.29 -23.36 6.47
C LEU A 246 7.49 -22.10 6.11
N ASP A 247 8.15 -20.95 5.93
CA ASP A 247 7.52 -19.72 5.46
C ASP A 247 7.00 -19.85 4.01
N GLY A 248 7.71 -20.59 3.15
CA GLY A 248 7.27 -20.97 1.80
C GLY A 248 6.04 -21.87 1.84
N ASP A 249 6.11 -22.98 2.60
CA ASP A 249 5.00 -23.90 2.78
C ASP A 249 3.74 -23.20 3.33
N LEU A 250 3.93 -22.26 4.28
CA LEU A 250 2.85 -21.47 4.85
C LEU A 250 2.21 -20.54 3.80
N SER A 251 3.02 -19.91 2.96
CA SER A 251 2.53 -19.06 1.88
C SER A 251 1.73 -19.84 0.83
N GLU A 252 2.16 -21.06 0.47
CA GLU A 252 1.41 -21.94 -0.41
C GLU A 252 0.06 -22.36 0.20
N LEU A 253 0.06 -22.73 1.48
CA LEU A 253 -1.16 -23.10 2.20
C LEU A 253 -2.14 -21.91 2.29
N GLN A 254 -1.65 -20.69 2.57
CA GLN A 254 -2.47 -19.47 2.59
C GLN A 254 -3.08 -19.15 1.23
N ASN A 255 -2.32 -19.33 0.15
CA ASN A 255 -2.83 -19.15 -1.21
C ASN A 255 -3.92 -20.19 -1.54
N THR A 256 -3.69 -21.46 -1.17
CA THR A 256 -4.67 -22.53 -1.35
C THR A 256 -5.92 -22.27 -0.53
N PHE A 257 -5.78 -21.82 0.71
CA PHE A 257 -6.89 -21.40 1.57
C PHE A 257 -7.73 -20.31 0.93
N ASN A 258 -7.10 -19.25 0.43
CA ASN A 258 -7.78 -18.14 -0.24
C ASN A 258 -8.49 -18.57 -1.53
N GLN A 259 -7.90 -19.51 -2.29
CA GLN A 259 -8.54 -20.08 -3.47
C GLN A 259 -9.79 -20.88 -3.09
N LEU A 260 -9.69 -21.75 -2.09
CA LEU A 260 -10.81 -22.53 -1.60
C LEU A 260 -11.91 -21.65 -0.98
N GLU A 261 -11.54 -20.57 -0.26
CA GLU A 261 -12.50 -19.59 0.26
C GLU A 261 -13.31 -18.95 -0.87
N ASN A 262 -12.65 -18.59 -1.98
CA ASN A 262 -13.32 -18.08 -3.16
C ASN A 262 -14.22 -19.14 -3.82
N GLU A 263 -13.75 -20.38 -3.93
CA GLU A 263 -14.54 -21.49 -4.48
C GLU A 263 -15.78 -21.76 -3.63
N VAL A 264 -15.62 -21.84 -2.30
CA VAL A 264 -16.74 -21.99 -1.35
C VAL A 264 -17.70 -20.82 -1.45
N SER A 265 -17.19 -19.58 -1.53
CA SER A 265 -18.01 -18.39 -1.70
C SER A 265 -18.82 -18.44 -2.98
N ASN A 266 -18.21 -18.85 -4.10
CA ASN A 266 -18.89 -18.97 -5.38
C ASN A 266 -19.95 -20.08 -5.35
N LEU A 267 -19.67 -21.22 -4.71
CA LEU A 267 -20.65 -22.30 -4.53
C LEU A 267 -21.77 -21.89 -3.58
N ALA A 268 -21.47 -21.12 -2.53
CA ALA A 268 -22.43 -20.68 -1.52
C ALA A 268 -23.36 -19.55 -1.99
N ILE A 269 -23.02 -18.84 -3.07
CA ILE A 269 -23.91 -17.83 -3.70
C ILE A 269 -25.25 -18.48 -4.15
N TYR A 270 -25.19 -19.75 -4.51
CA TYR A 270 -26.38 -20.45 -4.99
C TYR A 270 -27.11 -21.16 -3.82
N PRO A 271 -28.37 -20.78 -3.49
CA PRO A 271 -29.13 -21.35 -2.37
C PRO A 271 -29.32 -22.86 -2.47
N ASN A 272 -29.29 -23.43 -3.71
CA ASN A 272 -29.37 -24.85 -3.98
C ASN A 272 -28.15 -25.64 -3.48
N ASN A 273 -27.00 -25.04 -3.38
CA ASN A 273 -25.78 -25.69 -2.89
C ASN A 273 -25.77 -25.81 -1.36
N ILE A 274 -26.56 -24.97 -0.67
CA ILE A 274 -26.54 -24.85 0.79
C ILE A 274 -27.77 -25.58 1.42
N SER A 275 -28.89 -25.63 0.72
CA SER A 275 -30.17 -26.05 1.29
C SER A 275 -30.84 -27.17 0.55
N LYS A 276 -30.80 -28.38 1.13
CA LYS A 276 -31.60 -29.55 0.67
C LYS A 276 -33.08 -29.22 0.53
N LYS A 277 -33.62 -28.40 1.43
CA LYS A 277 -35.02 -28.02 1.43
C LYS A 277 -35.36 -27.13 0.23
N PHE A 278 -34.44 -26.22 -0.14
CA PHE A 278 -34.56 -25.38 -1.31
C PHE A 278 -34.48 -26.21 -2.59
N ASN A 279 -33.51 -27.12 -2.71
CA ASN A 279 -33.36 -28.06 -3.83
C ASN A 279 -34.62 -28.92 -4.03
N LYS A 280 -35.13 -29.49 -2.95
CA LYS A 280 -36.37 -30.26 -3.00
C LYS A 280 -37.53 -29.43 -3.53
N ARG A 281 -37.65 -28.19 -3.11
CA ARG A 281 -38.73 -27.29 -3.52
C ARG A 281 -38.64 -26.89 -4.97
N ILE A 282 -37.46 -26.54 -5.46
CA ILE A 282 -37.21 -26.23 -6.88
C ILE A 282 -37.52 -27.46 -7.74
N LYS A 283 -37.08 -28.64 -7.33
CA LYS A 283 -37.35 -29.89 -8.02
C LYS A 283 -38.86 -30.22 -8.08
N GLU A 284 -39.60 -29.99 -7.01
CA GLU A 284 -41.05 -30.14 -6.98
C GLU A 284 -41.73 -29.16 -7.96
N ILE A 285 -41.27 -27.92 -8.05
CA ILE A 285 -41.78 -26.92 -9.00
C ILE A 285 -41.48 -27.33 -10.43
N TYR A 286 -40.23 -27.75 -10.71
CA TYR A 286 -39.82 -28.22 -12.03
C TYR A 286 -40.68 -29.43 -12.49
N LEU A 287 -40.83 -30.44 -11.66
CA LEU A 287 -41.64 -31.61 -11.98
C LEU A 287 -43.13 -31.28 -12.23
N LYS A 288 -43.66 -30.26 -11.56
CA LYS A 288 -45.01 -29.75 -11.82
C LYS A 288 -45.12 -29.05 -13.17
N LEU A 289 -44.07 -28.30 -13.58
CA LEU A 289 -44.01 -27.66 -14.88
C LEU A 289 -43.78 -28.67 -16.01
N GLU A 290 -42.91 -29.67 -15.80
CA GLU A 290 -42.58 -30.70 -16.78
C GLU A 290 -43.75 -31.62 -17.10
N LYS A 291 -44.63 -31.88 -16.13
CA LYS A 291 -45.88 -32.65 -16.34
C LYS A 291 -46.86 -32.01 -17.31
N LYS A 292 -46.70 -30.72 -17.62
CA LYS A 292 -47.58 -29.96 -18.51
C LYS A 292 -47.06 -29.78 -19.94
N LYS A 293 -45.90 -30.39 -20.28
CA LYS A 293 -45.32 -30.22 -21.61
C LYS A 293 -44.83 -31.54 -22.21
N LEU A 294 -45.01 -31.69 -23.53
CA LEU A 294 -44.18 -32.58 -24.31
C LEU A 294 -42.80 -31.94 -24.52
N PRO A 295 -41.70 -32.70 -24.42
CA PRO A 295 -40.37 -32.15 -24.62
C PRO A 295 -40.26 -31.48 -26.00
N GLY A 296 -39.90 -30.19 -26.02
CA GLY A 296 -39.65 -29.44 -27.25
C GLY A 296 -40.88 -28.94 -28.03
N THR A 297 -42.05 -29.03 -27.45
CA THR A 297 -43.31 -28.64 -28.15
C THR A 297 -44.03 -27.55 -27.38
N SER A 298 -44.24 -26.38 -28.00
CA SER A 298 -45.00 -25.28 -27.44
C SER A 298 -46.49 -25.40 -27.75
N SER A 299 -47.33 -24.64 -27.01
CA SER A 299 -48.75 -24.55 -27.31
C SER A 299 -49.00 -23.95 -28.73
N ALA A 300 -48.12 -23.06 -29.22
CA ALA A 300 -48.16 -22.51 -30.56
C ALA A 300 -48.01 -23.55 -31.66
N PHE A 301 -47.21 -24.58 -31.43
CA PHE A 301 -47.04 -25.70 -32.36
C PHE A 301 -48.36 -26.44 -32.63
N PHE A 302 -49.25 -26.52 -31.65
CA PHE A 302 -50.57 -27.16 -31.82
C PHE A 302 -51.52 -26.25 -32.66
N ASP A 303 -51.38 -24.95 -32.56
CA ASP A 303 -52.11 -24.02 -33.42
C ASP A 303 -51.65 -24.13 -34.88
N GLU A 304 -50.30 -24.18 -35.11
CA GLU A 304 -49.71 -24.38 -36.43
C GLU A 304 -50.12 -25.71 -37.08
N ILE A 305 -50.14 -26.80 -36.33
CA ILE A 305 -50.60 -28.10 -36.84
C ILE A 305 -52.10 -28.08 -37.14
N ALA A 306 -52.89 -27.41 -36.30
CA ALA A 306 -54.33 -27.31 -36.50
C ALA A 306 -54.71 -26.51 -37.76
N GLU A 307 -53.82 -25.66 -38.26
CA GLU A 307 -54.03 -24.88 -39.50
C GLU A 307 -53.64 -25.66 -40.77
N GLN A 308 -52.92 -26.79 -40.64
CA GLN A 308 -52.53 -27.63 -41.78
C GLN A 308 -53.61 -28.63 -42.17
N ASP A 309 -53.61 -29.06 -43.42
CA ASP A 309 -54.53 -30.11 -43.91
C ASP A 309 -54.12 -31.50 -43.47
N LYS A 310 -52.83 -31.70 -43.16
CA LYS A 310 -52.25 -32.98 -42.69
C LYS A 310 -51.38 -32.80 -41.51
N CYS A 311 -51.53 -33.68 -40.54
CA CYS A 311 -50.62 -33.80 -39.38
C CYS A 311 -49.22 -34.25 -39.82
N ILE A 312 -48.18 -33.98 -39.03
CA ILE A 312 -46.79 -34.39 -39.23
C ILE A 312 -46.70 -35.94 -39.42
N CYS A 313 -47.62 -36.71 -38.88
CA CYS A 313 -47.68 -38.14 -39.04
C CYS A 313 -48.38 -38.58 -40.38
N GLY A 314 -48.78 -37.60 -41.23
CA GLY A 314 -49.42 -37.86 -42.50
C GLY A 314 -50.95 -38.04 -42.45
N THR A 315 -51.57 -37.98 -41.26
CA THR A 315 -53.03 -38.13 -41.09
C THR A 315 -53.74 -36.82 -41.49
N GLU A 316 -54.82 -36.89 -42.29
CA GLU A 316 -55.64 -35.72 -42.63
C GLU A 316 -56.31 -35.15 -41.38
N ILE A 317 -56.21 -33.84 -41.18
CA ILE A 317 -56.79 -33.13 -40.03
C ILE A 317 -58.25 -32.79 -40.34
N THR A 318 -59.17 -33.67 -39.89
CA THR A 318 -60.58 -33.40 -39.92
C THR A 318 -60.99 -32.34 -38.90
N LYS A 319 -62.18 -31.77 -39.04
CA LYS A 319 -62.71 -30.74 -38.13
C LYS A 319 -62.72 -31.21 -36.67
N GLU A 320 -63.06 -32.47 -36.45
CA GLU A 320 -63.06 -33.08 -35.11
C GLU A 320 -61.63 -33.29 -34.55
N ILE A 321 -60.67 -33.62 -35.41
CA ILE A 321 -59.26 -33.74 -35.02
C ILE A 321 -58.69 -32.35 -34.70
N LYS A 322 -59.06 -31.32 -35.48
CA LYS A 322 -58.66 -29.94 -35.23
C LYS A 322 -59.15 -29.43 -33.87
N GLU A 323 -60.42 -29.67 -33.55
CA GLU A 323 -61.00 -29.33 -32.24
C GLU A 323 -60.31 -30.03 -31.09
N ASN A 324 -59.95 -31.29 -31.27
CA ASN A 324 -59.22 -32.10 -30.29
C ASN A 324 -57.73 -31.58 -30.10
N ILE A 325 -57.09 -31.17 -31.20
CA ILE A 325 -55.74 -30.61 -31.14
C ILE A 325 -55.79 -29.27 -30.38
N VAL A 326 -56.69 -28.36 -30.74
CA VAL A 326 -56.83 -27.03 -30.11
C VAL A 326 -57.26 -27.16 -28.64
N SER A 327 -58.21 -28.07 -28.33
CA SER A 327 -58.59 -28.29 -26.92
C SER A 327 -57.52 -28.94 -26.07
N GLY A 328 -56.53 -29.60 -26.70
CA GLY A 328 -55.41 -30.21 -26.04
C GLY A 328 -54.27 -29.25 -25.73
N LYS A 329 -54.22 -28.07 -26.42
CA LYS A 329 -53.10 -27.13 -26.33
C LYS A 329 -52.90 -26.55 -24.94
N ASP A 330 -53.97 -26.37 -24.16
CA ASP A 330 -53.88 -25.80 -22.80
C ASP A 330 -53.13 -26.71 -21.81
N LYS A 331 -52.81 -27.95 -22.25
CA LYS A 331 -51.98 -28.87 -21.50
C LYS A 331 -50.46 -28.58 -21.65
N TYR A 332 -50.10 -27.69 -22.63
CA TYR A 332 -48.74 -27.37 -22.97
C TYR A 332 -48.49 -25.89 -22.63
N LEU A 333 -47.20 -25.60 -22.49
CA LEU A 333 -46.76 -24.24 -22.11
C LEU A 333 -46.71 -23.32 -23.33
N GLY A 334 -46.94 -22.04 -23.15
CA GLY A 334 -46.68 -20.97 -24.16
C GLY A 334 -45.17 -20.92 -24.48
N ASP A 335 -44.83 -20.24 -25.61
CA ASP A 335 -43.43 -20.14 -26.03
C ASP A 335 -42.55 -19.43 -24.98
N GLU A 336 -43.07 -18.37 -24.33
CA GLU A 336 -42.38 -17.69 -23.25
C GLU A 336 -42.19 -18.60 -22.01
N ASP A 337 -43.21 -19.38 -21.67
CA ASP A 337 -43.16 -20.34 -20.57
C ASP A 337 -42.17 -21.49 -20.86
N ILE A 338 -42.12 -21.92 -22.15
CA ILE A 338 -41.13 -22.94 -22.57
C ILE A 338 -39.73 -22.42 -22.50
N ALA A 339 -39.48 -21.17 -22.94
CA ALA A 339 -38.17 -20.53 -22.82
C ALA A 339 -37.76 -20.44 -21.34
N PHE A 340 -38.69 -20.02 -20.47
CA PHE A 340 -38.46 -19.99 -19.03
C PHE A 340 -38.20 -21.38 -18.42
N VAL A 341 -39.00 -22.37 -18.78
CA VAL A 341 -38.82 -23.76 -18.30
C VAL A 341 -37.50 -24.35 -18.82
N ASN A 342 -37.10 -24.05 -20.06
CA ASN A 342 -35.81 -24.51 -20.59
C ASN A 342 -34.62 -23.83 -19.91
N ALA A 343 -34.72 -22.52 -19.63
CA ALA A 343 -33.73 -21.80 -18.82
C ALA A 343 -33.67 -22.37 -17.39
N MET A 344 -34.83 -22.64 -16.78
CA MET A 344 -34.91 -23.34 -15.49
C MET A 344 -34.32 -24.75 -15.56
N LYS A 345 -34.53 -25.47 -16.66
CA LYS A 345 -34.03 -26.85 -16.83
C LYS A 345 -32.51 -26.88 -16.77
N THR A 346 -31.84 -26.01 -17.51
CA THR A 346 -30.39 -25.87 -17.48
C THR A 346 -29.91 -25.56 -16.05
N SER A 347 -30.54 -24.59 -15.40
CA SER A 347 -30.19 -24.26 -14.01
C SER A 347 -30.49 -25.37 -13.01
N ILE A 348 -31.49 -26.20 -13.25
CA ILE A 348 -31.88 -27.34 -12.38
C ILE A 348 -31.06 -28.59 -12.71
N GLU A 349 -30.67 -28.81 -13.95
CA GLU A 349 -29.72 -29.87 -14.33
C GLU A 349 -28.38 -29.62 -13.64
N ASP A 350 -27.93 -28.41 -13.60
CA ASP A 350 -26.75 -27.99 -12.81
C ASP A 350 -26.96 -28.21 -11.30
N CYS A 351 -28.21 -28.02 -10.81
CA CYS A 351 -28.58 -28.26 -9.42
C CYS A 351 -28.82 -29.75 -9.10
N ASN A 352 -29.18 -30.59 -10.10
CA ASN A 352 -29.62 -32.00 -9.89
C ASN A 352 -28.47 -32.97 -9.73
N ASN A 353 -27.27 -32.61 -10.12
CA ASN A 353 -26.14 -33.54 -10.07
C ASN A 353 -25.77 -33.99 -8.65
N GLY A 354 -26.40 -33.40 -7.61
CA GLY A 354 -26.17 -33.77 -6.20
C GLY A 354 -24.72 -33.60 -5.75
N THR A 355 -23.87 -33.17 -6.71
CA THR A 355 -22.43 -33.03 -6.56
C THR A 355 -22.10 -31.74 -5.84
N ALA A 356 -22.88 -30.68 -6.08
CA ALA A 356 -22.52 -29.36 -5.57
C ALA A 356 -22.62 -29.22 -4.02
N GLU A 357 -23.62 -29.88 -3.39
CA GLU A 357 -23.70 -29.92 -1.91
C GLU A 357 -22.55 -30.78 -1.34
N LYS A 358 -22.24 -31.87 -2.01
CA LYS A 358 -21.14 -32.75 -1.63
C LYS A 358 -19.82 -32.05 -1.86
N GLU A 359 -19.67 -31.37 -3.01
CA GLU A 359 -18.52 -30.55 -3.35
C GLU A 359 -18.33 -29.40 -2.36
N LEU A 360 -19.41 -28.68 -2.00
CA LEU A 360 -19.36 -27.63 -0.99
C LEU A 360 -18.91 -28.19 0.37
N SER A 361 -19.45 -29.35 0.78
CA SER A 361 -19.07 -30.02 2.02
C SER A 361 -17.62 -30.50 2.00
N GLU A 362 -17.16 -31.03 0.87
CA GLU A 362 -15.77 -31.45 0.66
C GLU A 362 -14.84 -30.24 0.73
N LYS A 363 -15.20 -29.14 0.04
CA LYS A 363 -14.40 -27.90 0.06
C LYS A 363 -14.34 -27.26 1.44
N ILE A 364 -15.45 -27.27 2.21
CA ILE A 364 -15.45 -26.79 3.60
C ILE A 364 -14.55 -27.68 4.47
N THR A 365 -14.53 -29.00 4.22
CA THR A 365 -13.63 -29.91 4.93
C THR A 365 -12.17 -29.63 4.56
N GLU A 366 -11.88 -29.44 3.26
CA GLU A 366 -10.55 -29.05 2.77
C GLU A 366 -10.08 -27.73 3.40
N ILE A 367 -10.95 -26.70 3.48
CA ILE A 367 -10.64 -25.45 4.18
C ILE A 367 -10.27 -25.68 5.63
N ARG A 368 -11.04 -26.54 6.32
CA ARG A 368 -10.77 -26.88 7.71
C ARG A 368 -9.43 -27.59 7.87
N ASP A 369 -9.16 -28.56 7.01
CA ASP A 369 -7.90 -29.33 7.04
C ASP A 369 -6.70 -28.42 6.74
N ILE A 370 -6.84 -27.53 5.75
CA ILE A 370 -5.79 -26.53 5.45
C ILE A 370 -5.64 -25.52 6.60
N SER A 371 -6.74 -25.11 7.24
CA SER A 371 -6.66 -24.23 8.41
C SER A 371 -5.86 -24.86 9.55
N LEU A 372 -6.07 -26.16 9.80
CA LEU A 372 -5.29 -26.90 10.79
C LEU A 372 -3.81 -27.02 10.38
N LEU A 373 -3.54 -27.28 9.10
CA LEU A 373 -2.16 -27.30 8.60
C LEU A 373 -1.47 -25.93 8.71
N ILE A 374 -2.20 -24.85 8.52
CA ILE A 374 -1.70 -23.48 8.75
C ILE A 374 -1.36 -23.26 10.23
N GLU A 375 -2.23 -23.71 11.15
CA GLU A 375 -1.98 -23.66 12.60
C GLU A 375 -0.72 -24.47 12.97
N ASP A 376 -0.62 -25.71 12.49
CA ASP A 376 0.55 -26.56 12.70
C ASP A 376 1.83 -25.90 12.17
N LYS A 377 1.78 -25.27 11.00
CA LYS A 377 2.91 -24.54 10.45
C LYS A 377 3.32 -23.32 11.28
N TYR A 378 2.34 -22.60 11.83
CA TYR A 378 2.63 -21.52 12.79
C TYR A 378 3.29 -22.05 14.07
N GLU A 379 2.85 -23.22 14.56
CA GLU A 379 3.49 -23.87 15.71
C GLU A 379 4.94 -24.29 15.38
N GLU A 380 5.17 -24.95 14.23
CA GLU A 380 6.51 -25.33 13.77
C GLU A 380 7.42 -24.11 13.62
N ILE A 381 6.95 -23.00 13.03
CA ILE A 381 7.67 -21.74 12.91
C ILE A 381 7.97 -21.18 14.31
N SER A 382 7.02 -21.30 15.23
CA SER A 382 7.18 -20.86 16.63
C SER A 382 8.25 -21.69 17.35
N GLU A 383 8.30 -23.01 17.11
CA GLU A 383 9.33 -23.88 17.66
C GLU A 383 10.73 -23.58 17.11
N VAL A 384 10.85 -23.40 15.79
CA VAL A 384 12.12 -23.00 15.17
C VAL A 384 12.58 -21.64 15.68
N ARG A 385 11.64 -20.74 15.95
CA ARG A 385 11.93 -19.43 16.57
C ARG A 385 12.36 -19.58 18.04
N SER A 386 11.74 -20.46 18.82
CA SER A 386 12.14 -20.68 20.21
C SER A 386 13.50 -21.37 20.32
N GLN A 387 13.85 -22.23 19.37
CA GLN A 387 15.19 -22.81 19.27
C GLN A 387 16.27 -21.77 18.93
N SER A 388 15.89 -20.70 18.16
CA SER A 388 16.79 -19.58 17.89
C SER A 388 16.94 -18.61 19.08
N GLU A 389 16.08 -18.74 20.12
CA GLU A 389 16.15 -17.91 21.34
C GLU A 389 17.41 -18.14 22.16
N GLU A 390 17.98 -19.31 22.09
CA GLU A 390 19.23 -19.61 22.81
C GLU A 390 20.47 -18.89 22.23
N GLU A 391 20.36 -18.32 21.02
CA GLU A 391 21.49 -17.72 20.31
C GLU A 391 21.43 -16.19 20.04
N GLY A 392 20.39 -15.45 20.46
CA GLY A 392 20.46 -14.01 20.18
C GLY A 392 19.31 -13.09 20.56
N LEU A 393 18.13 -13.60 20.86
CA LEU A 393 17.00 -12.77 21.27
C LEU A 393 16.60 -13.08 22.71
N THR A 394 16.30 -12.04 23.47
CA THR A 394 15.81 -12.22 24.85
C THR A 394 14.35 -12.69 24.85
N LYS A 395 13.97 -13.55 25.82
CA LYS A 395 12.58 -13.98 26.06
C LYS A 395 11.58 -12.79 26.08
N LYS A 396 12.07 -11.62 26.46
CA LYS A 396 11.28 -10.38 26.52
C LYS A 396 10.96 -9.84 25.12
N GLU A 397 11.90 -9.86 24.19
CA GLU A 397 11.71 -9.39 22.81
C GLU A 397 10.78 -10.30 22.03
N HIS A 398 10.83 -11.61 22.24
CA HIS A 398 9.89 -12.57 21.66
C HIS A 398 8.46 -12.37 22.16
N LYS A 399 8.29 -12.13 23.46
CA LYS A 399 6.97 -11.83 24.04
C LYS A 399 6.40 -10.53 23.48
N GLU A 400 7.27 -9.52 23.28
CA GLU A 400 6.88 -8.25 22.68
C GLU A 400 6.49 -8.42 21.20
N TYR A 401 7.22 -9.23 20.44
CA TYR A 401 6.93 -9.53 19.04
C TYR A 401 5.57 -10.22 18.87
N ARG A 402 5.29 -11.28 19.65
CA ARG A 402 3.96 -11.94 19.64
C ARG A 402 2.83 -10.99 19.99
N LYS A 403 3.02 -10.17 21.01
CA LYS A 403 2.04 -9.17 21.44
C LYS A 403 1.77 -8.15 20.35
N LEU A 404 2.79 -7.73 19.60
CA LEU A 404 2.63 -6.81 18.46
C LEU A 404 1.81 -7.42 17.33
N ILE A 405 1.99 -8.71 17.02
CA ILE A 405 1.19 -9.41 16.01
C ILE A 405 -0.30 -9.43 16.41
N GLU A 406 -0.60 -9.79 17.66
CA GLU A 406 -1.97 -9.80 18.17
C GLU A 406 -2.61 -8.40 18.13
N GLU A 407 -1.85 -7.39 18.55
CA GLU A 407 -2.32 -6.00 18.56
C GLU A 407 -2.53 -5.46 17.13
N LEU A 408 -1.66 -5.79 16.18
CA LEU A 408 -1.82 -5.43 14.77
C LEU A 408 -3.05 -6.11 14.15
N SER A 409 -3.28 -7.39 14.45
CA SER A 409 -4.47 -8.13 14.00
C SER A 409 -5.76 -7.48 14.53
N LYS A 410 -5.78 -7.13 15.82
CA LYS A 410 -6.92 -6.46 16.44
C LYS A 410 -7.20 -5.10 15.82
N LEU A 411 -6.18 -4.24 15.71
CA LEU A 411 -6.31 -2.93 15.10
C LEU A 411 -6.75 -3.01 13.63
N GLY A 412 -6.26 -4.01 12.88
CA GLY A 412 -6.69 -4.29 11.51
C GLY A 412 -8.18 -4.66 11.45
N GLY A 413 -8.66 -5.48 12.40
CA GLY A 413 -10.08 -5.81 12.56
C GLY A 413 -10.94 -4.59 12.87
N ASP A 414 -10.50 -3.74 13.81
CA ASP A 414 -11.19 -2.52 14.18
C ASP A 414 -11.25 -1.53 13.00
N LEU A 415 -10.16 -1.37 12.27
CA LEU A 415 -10.11 -0.53 11.05
C LEU A 415 -11.05 -1.06 9.96
N LYS A 416 -11.06 -2.38 9.74
CA LYS A 416 -11.98 -3.02 8.79
C LYS A 416 -13.44 -2.80 9.18
N GLY A 417 -13.77 -2.86 10.49
CA GLY A 417 -15.12 -2.59 11.00
C GLY A 417 -15.60 -1.16 10.75
N ILE A 418 -14.69 -0.19 10.67
CA ILE A 418 -15.03 1.21 10.39
C ILE A 418 -15.08 1.50 8.88
N THR A 419 -14.20 0.88 8.10
CA THR A 419 -14.02 1.20 6.68
C THR A 419 -14.86 0.35 5.75
N LYS A 420 -15.34 -0.82 6.18
CA LYS A 420 -16.21 -1.69 5.39
C LYS A 420 -17.62 -1.70 5.94
N SER A 421 -18.60 -1.64 5.04
CA SER A 421 -19.97 -2.01 5.36
C SER A 421 -20.04 -3.54 5.42
N ASN A 422 -20.69 -4.07 6.45
CA ASN A 422 -20.99 -5.50 6.51
C ASN A 422 -22.12 -5.91 5.53
N TYR A 423 -22.66 -4.95 4.75
CA TYR A 423 -23.92 -5.09 4.02
C TYR A 423 -23.91 -4.35 2.67
N GLU A 424 -22.81 -4.43 1.91
CA GLU A 424 -22.67 -3.71 0.62
C GLU A 424 -23.81 -3.97 -0.40
N SER A 425 -24.54 -5.08 -0.28
CA SER A 425 -25.66 -5.47 -1.17
C SER A 425 -27.01 -5.60 -0.48
N ASP A 426 -27.14 -5.28 0.81
CA ASP A 426 -28.34 -5.64 1.58
C ASP A 426 -29.40 -4.55 1.58
N ASN A 427 -30.50 -4.78 0.83
CA ASN A 427 -31.66 -3.92 0.82
C ASN A 427 -32.36 -3.82 2.20
N GLU A 428 -32.23 -4.82 3.06
CA GLU A 428 -32.78 -4.78 4.42
C GLU A 428 -32.04 -3.77 5.28
N ARG A 429 -30.70 -3.73 5.19
CA ARG A 429 -29.90 -2.74 5.92
C ARG A 429 -30.18 -1.31 5.47
N LYS A 430 -30.35 -1.10 4.17
CA LYS A 430 -30.75 0.22 3.64
C LYS A 430 -32.13 0.64 4.15
N LYS A 431 -33.07 -0.30 4.32
CA LYS A 431 -34.38 -0.06 4.90
C LYS A 431 -34.26 0.30 6.38
N GLU A 432 -33.51 -0.45 7.18
CA GLU A 432 -33.23 -0.14 8.60
C GLU A 432 -32.60 1.27 8.74
N LEU A 433 -31.62 1.61 7.91
CA LEU A 433 -30.96 2.92 7.94
C LEU A 433 -31.96 4.07 7.65
N LYS A 434 -32.88 3.90 6.69
CA LYS A 434 -33.91 4.88 6.35
C LYS A 434 -34.87 5.15 7.53
N ASP A 435 -35.25 4.08 8.24
CA ASP A 435 -36.24 4.13 9.31
C ASP A 435 -35.62 4.55 10.67
N MET A 436 -34.31 4.78 10.72
CA MET A 436 -33.63 5.18 11.97
C MET A 436 -34.12 6.53 12.49
N ILE A 437 -34.58 6.55 13.74
CA ILE A 437 -34.87 7.77 14.49
C ILE A 437 -33.60 8.46 14.97
N LEU A 438 -33.68 9.73 15.31
CA LEU A 438 -32.53 10.58 15.69
C LEU A 438 -31.58 9.96 16.73
N PRO A 439 -32.05 9.37 17.85
CA PRO A 439 -31.17 8.72 18.83
C PRO A 439 -30.45 7.47 18.25
N SER A 440 -31.12 6.74 17.35
CA SER A 440 -30.59 5.52 16.74
C SER A 440 -29.46 5.80 15.78
N VAL A 441 -29.49 6.91 15.04
CA VAL A 441 -28.40 7.35 14.14
C VAL A 441 -27.08 7.48 14.90
N LYS A 442 -27.12 8.12 16.07
CA LYS A 442 -25.93 8.29 16.91
C LYS A 442 -25.38 6.97 17.45
N LYS A 443 -26.25 6.03 17.80
CA LYS A 443 -25.92 4.79 18.52
C LYS A 443 -25.49 3.64 17.59
N TYR A 444 -26.17 3.47 16.46
CA TYR A 444 -26.06 2.25 15.65
C TYR A 444 -25.21 2.40 14.38
N ILE A 445 -24.88 3.62 13.95
CA ILE A 445 -23.96 3.82 12.84
C ILE A 445 -22.52 3.67 13.35
N LYS A 446 -21.86 2.61 12.91
CA LYS A 446 -20.52 2.22 13.36
C LYS A 446 -19.45 2.26 12.27
N ASN A 447 -19.85 2.39 11.00
CA ASN A 447 -18.92 2.43 9.87
C ASN A 447 -19.20 3.62 8.95
N ILE A 448 -18.17 4.01 8.21
CA ILE A 448 -18.20 5.16 7.30
C ILE A 448 -19.16 4.93 6.12
N PRO A 449 -19.18 3.78 5.44
CA PRO A 449 -20.11 3.54 4.32
C PRO A 449 -21.58 3.71 4.70
N ASP A 450 -22.03 3.14 5.82
CA ASP A 450 -23.43 3.30 6.26
C ASP A 450 -23.77 4.77 6.57
N ALA A 451 -22.82 5.47 7.21
CA ALA A 451 -22.98 6.88 7.53
C ALA A 451 -23.09 7.76 6.28
N LEU A 452 -22.22 7.53 5.30
CA LEU A 452 -22.22 8.28 4.03
C LEU A 452 -23.48 7.98 3.21
N TRP A 453 -23.87 6.71 3.13
CA TRP A 453 -25.07 6.33 2.41
C TRP A 453 -26.33 6.98 3.01
N LEU A 454 -26.47 6.94 4.34
CA LEU A 454 -27.61 7.59 5.01
C LEU A 454 -27.57 9.11 4.86
N GLN A 455 -26.40 9.72 4.91
CA GLN A 455 -26.19 11.14 4.69
C GLN A 455 -26.66 11.56 3.28
N GLU A 456 -26.29 10.79 2.27
CA GLU A 456 -26.69 11.03 0.88
C GLU A 456 -28.22 10.91 0.73
N TYR A 457 -28.81 9.83 1.23
CA TYR A 457 -30.25 9.62 1.20
C TYR A 457 -31.02 10.76 1.89
N LEU A 458 -30.60 11.19 3.09
CA LEU A 458 -31.23 12.29 3.81
C LEU A 458 -30.99 13.65 3.13
N SER A 459 -29.83 13.85 2.52
CA SER A 459 -29.52 15.05 1.74
C SER A 459 -30.45 15.17 0.54
N ASP A 460 -30.78 14.09 -0.14
CA ASP A 460 -31.72 14.05 -1.22
C ASP A 460 -33.15 14.35 -0.76
N GLN A 461 -33.55 13.79 0.40
CA GLN A 461 -34.85 14.11 0.99
C GLN A 461 -34.95 15.59 1.40
N ASP A 462 -33.89 16.14 1.98
CA ASP A 462 -33.82 17.57 2.32
C ASP A 462 -33.85 18.46 1.08
N ALA A 463 -33.09 18.07 0.03
CA ALA A 463 -33.05 18.77 -1.24
C ALA A 463 -34.41 18.79 -1.95
N MET A 464 -35.14 17.65 -1.88
CA MET A 464 -36.54 17.59 -2.40
C MET A 464 -37.46 18.51 -1.63
N ALA A 465 -37.40 18.48 -0.27
CA ALA A 465 -38.24 19.30 0.60
C ALA A 465 -37.97 20.80 0.45
N LYS A 466 -36.71 21.17 0.17
CA LYS A 466 -36.25 22.57 0.00
C LYS A 466 -36.23 23.04 -1.46
N GLY A 467 -36.66 22.22 -2.43
CA GLY A 467 -36.79 22.57 -3.85
C GLY A 467 -35.45 22.69 -4.61
N TYR A 468 -34.30 22.24 -4.07
CA TYR A 468 -33.01 22.28 -4.76
C TYR A 468 -32.48 20.91 -5.21
N LYS A 469 -33.35 19.89 -5.28
CA LYS A 469 -33.00 18.53 -5.70
C LYS A 469 -32.16 18.50 -6.97
N LYS A 470 -32.61 19.24 -8.03
CA LYS A 470 -31.86 19.27 -9.30
C LYS A 470 -30.43 19.77 -9.17
N ALA A 471 -30.18 20.71 -8.26
CA ALA A 471 -28.84 21.23 -8.02
C ALA A 471 -27.99 20.20 -7.25
N ASN A 472 -28.57 19.45 -6.30
CA ASN A 472 -27.94 18.38 -5.60
C ASN A 472 -27.58 17.20 -6.51
N ASP A 473 -28.52 16.78 -7.37
CA ASP A 473 -28.31 15.73 -8.38
C ASP A 473 -27.16 16.10 -9.35
N ASN A 474 -27.10 17.39 -9.76
CA ASN A 474 -26.01 17.86 -10.60
C ASN A 474 -24.67 17.87 -9.88
N LEU A 475 -24.64 18.23 -8.60
CA LEU A 475 -23.43 18.16 -7.78
C LEU A 475 -22.93 16.72 -7.67
N GLN A 476 -23.85 15.77 -7.45
CA GLN A 476 -23.50 14.35 -7.36
C GLN A 476 -22.93 13.81 -8.67
N LYS A 477 -23.55 14.14 -9.83
CA LYS A 477 -23.01 13.78 -11.15
C LYS A 477 -21.61 14.35 -11.40
N VAL A 478 -21.39 15.60 -10.98
CA VAL A 478 -20.04 16.22 -11.09
C VAL A 478 -19.05 15.48 -10.22
N LYS A 479 -19.44 15.07 -9.01
CA LYS A 479 -18.59 14.30 -8.10
C LYS A 479 -18.21 12.95 -8.71
N GLU A 480 -19.20 12.19 -9.19
CA GLU A 480 -18.98 10.89 -9.83
C GLU A 480 -18.04 11.03 -11.05
N ALA A 481 -18.29 12.02 -11.91
CA ALA A 481 -17.42 12.28 -13.06
C ALA A 481 -15.99 12.65 -12.66
N ILE A 482 -15.80 13.41 -11.57
CA ILE A 482 -14.48 13.74 -11.05
C ILE A 482 -13.81 12.50 -10.47
N GLU A 483 -14.52 11.66 -9.70
CA GLU A 483 -14.00 10.43 -9.12
C GLU A 483 -13.60 9.43 -10.22
N GLU A 484 -14.40 9.29 -11.26
CA GLU A 484 -14.07 8.48 -12.44
C GLU A 484 -12.84 9.01 -13.18
N ALA A 485 -12.79 10.32 -13.43
CA ALA A 485 -11.63 10.96 -14.07
C ALA A 485 -10.34 10.82 -13.23
N ILE A 486 -10.44 10.90 -11.90
CA ILE A 486 -9.30 10.64 -10.98
C ILE A 486 -8.83 9.21 -11.15
N LYS A 487 -9.74 8.24 -11.16
CA LYS A 487 -9.41 6.82 -11.30
C LYS A 487 -8.73 6.54 -12.64
N GLU A 488 -9.31 7.03 -13.73
CA GLU A 488 -8.73 6.88 -15.07
C GLU A 488 -7.33 7.53 -15.17
N ALA A 489 -7.18 8.74 -14.60
CA ALA A 489 -5.90 9.43 -14.56
C ALA A 489 -4.87 8.66 -13.73
N GLU A 490 -5.27 8.10 -12.59
CA GLU A 490 -4.42 7.28 -11.74
C GLU A 490 -3.96 6.01 -12.46
N ASP A 491 -4.88 5.29 -13.09
CA ASP A 491 -4.56 4.08 -13.86
C ASP A 491 -3.62 4.38 -15.03
N LYS A 492 -3.84 5.50 -15.72
CA LYS A 492 -2.95 5.98 -16.77
C LYS A 492 -1.55 6.29 -16.23
N ILE A 493 -1.46 7.02 -15.12
CA ILE A 493 -0.19 7.37 -14.48
C ILE A 493 0.56 6.12 -14.04
N LYS A 494 -0.11 5.14 -13.43
CA LYS A 494 0.47 3.85 -13.03
C LYS A 494 1.05 3.10 -14.24
N LYS A 495 0.33 3.03 -15.34
CA LYS A 495 0.81 2.43 -16.61
C LYS A 495 2.03 3.16 -17.18
N GLU A 496 1.99 4.49 -17.19
CA GLU A 496 3.10 5.30 -17.66
C GLU A 496 4.34 5.20 -16.78
N ILE A 497 4.17 5.10 -15.45
CA ILE A 497 5.25 4.83 -14.50
C ILE A 497 5.84 3.46 -14.79
N THR A 498 5.01 2.41 -14.90
CA THR A 498 5.45 1.05 -15.23
C THR A 498 6.26 1.02 -16.54
N THR A 499 5.77 1.70 -17.57
CA THR A 499 6.48 1.81 -18.86
C THR A 499 7.82 2.54 -18.71
N SER A 500 7.85 3.63 -17.93
CA SER A 500 9.06 4.40 -17.68
C SER A 500 10.10 3.57 -16.92
N ILE A 501 9.69 2.85 -15.88
CA ILE A 501 10.54 1.94 -15.11
C ILE A 501 11.17 0.90 -16.04
N ASN A 502 10.35 0.20 -16.82
CA ASN A 502 10.85 -0.86 -17.73
C ASN A 502 11.81 -0.32 -18.78
N LYS A 503 11.56 0.88 -19.30
CA LYS A 503 12.49 1.57 -20.21
C LYS A 503 13.83 1.91 -19.53
N MET A 504 13.80 2.26 -18.24
CA MET A 504 15.00 2.57 -17.47
C MET A 504 15.75 1.31 -17.08
N ILE A 505 15.05 0.25 -16.64
CA ILE A 505 15.64 -1.06 -16.35
C ILE A 505 16.37 -1.60 -17.56
N GLY A 506 15.76 -1.56 -18.76
CA GLY A 506 16.41 -2.01 -20.00
C GLY A 506 17.66 -1.22 -20.43
N LYS A 507 17.90 -0.02 -19.85
CA LYS A 507 19.15 0.74 -20.05
C LYS A 507 20.23 0.37 -19.05
N ILE A 508 19.86 -0.09 -17.86
CA ILE A 508 20.78 -0.46 -16.78
C ILE A 508 21.17 -1.94 -16.91
N HIS A 509 20.23 -2.76 -17.31
CA HIS A 509 20.37 -4.21 -17.48
C HIS A 509 19.91 -4.61 -18.89
N SER A 510 20.82 -4.60 -19.86
CA SER A 510 20.51 -5.00 -21.23
C SER A 510 20.24 -6.50 -21.38
N ASP A 511 20.80 -7.32 -20.49
CA ASP A 511 20.86 -8.79 -20.65
C ASP A 511 19.93 -9.56 -19.69
N GLN A 512 19.16 -8.87 -18.84
CA GLN A 512 18.24 -9.53 -17.93
C GLN A 512 16.78 -9.27 -18.29
N GLU A 513 16.01 -10.35 -18.37
CA GLU A 513 14.60 -10.34 -18.75
C GLU A 513 13.64 -9.96 -17.62
N PHE A 514 14.10 -9.37 -16.49
CA PHE A 514 13.14 -8.96 -15.49
C PHE A 514 12.46 -7.65 -15.87
N ARG A 515 11.15 -7.60 -15.65
CA ARG A 515 10.31 -6.44 -15.90
C ARG A 515 9.35 -6.23 -14.75
N VAL A 516 8.95 -4.99 -14.55
CA VAL A 516 7.85 -4.65 -13.67
C VAL A 516 6.55 -4.91 -14.41
N ALA A 517 5.72 -5.78 -13.85
CA ALA A 517 4.39 -6.11 -14.38
C ALA A 517 3.39 -4.99 -14.09
N SER A 518 3.37 -4.49 -12.86
CA SER A 518 2.48 -3.40 -12.45
C SER A 518 3.02 -2.59 -11.27
N VAL A 519 2.51 -1.36 -11.18
CA VAL A 519 2.72 -0.44 -10.05
C VAL A 519 1.34 -0.08 -9.51
N ASP A 520 0.94 -0.73 -8.41
CA ASP A 520 -0.34 -0.51 -7.75
C ASP A 520 -0.13 -0.17 -6.27
N LYS A 521 -0.63 -0.99 -5.35
CA LYS A 521 -0.32 -0.88 -3.91
C LYS A 521 1.13 -1.22 -3.60
N ALA A 522 1.71 -2.08 -4.44
CA ALA A 522 3.09 -2.49 -4.44
C ALA A 522 3.62 -2.56 -5.87
N ILE A 523 4.94 -2.64 -6.02
CA ILE A 523 5.57 -2.92 -7.31
C ILE A 523 5.62 -4.44 -7.48
N LYS A 524 5.09 -4.94 -8.59
CA LYS A 524 5.10 -6.37 -8.92
C LYS A 524 6.08 -6.61 -10.07
N ILE A 525 6.99 -7.56 -9.87
CA ILE A 525 7.92 -8.02 -10.91
C ILE A 525 7.26 -9.18 -11.65
N ASP A 526 7.43 -9.21 -12.97
CA ASP A 526 6.82 -10.23 -13.82
C ASP A 526 7.35 -11.63 -13.49
N GLY A 527 6.43 -12.57 -13.29
CA GLY A 527 6.74 -13.98 -13.00
C GLY A 527 7.38 -14.25 -11.62
N GLN A 528 7.43 -13.26 -10.70
CA GLN A 528 8.07 -13.40 -9.39
C GLN A 528 7.21 -12.83 -8.26
N GLY A 529 7.21 -13.51 -7.11
CA GLY A 529 6.55 -13.03 -5.89
C GLY A 529 7.30 -11.89 -5.16
N GLY A 530 8.55 -11.61 -5.58
CA GLY A 530 9.43 -10.56 -5.07
C GLY A 530 10.68 -10.48 -5.93
N GLY A 531 11.52 -9.44 -5.75
CA GLY A 531 12.77 -9.26 -6.46
C GLY A 531 13.96 -9.87 -5.71
N SER A 532 15.05 -10.21 -6.41
CA SER A 532 16.36 -10.35 -5.77
C SER A 532 16.83 -8.98 -5.26
N GLY A 533 17.75 -8.93 -4.29
CA GLY A 533 18.22 -7.67 -3.72
C GLY A 533 18.67 -6.64 -4.77
N ALA A 534 19.34 -7.09 -5.84
CA ALA A 534 19.73 -6.24 -6.97
C ALA A 534 18.52 -5.70 -7.76
N GLN A 535 17.55 -6.58 -8.06
CA GLN A 535 16.34 -6.21 -8.78
C GLN A 535 15.51 -5.20 -7.99
N GLU A 536 15.40 -5.37 -6.68
CA GLU A 536 14.67 -4.45 -5.81
C GLU A 536 15.29 -3.05 -5.80
N VAL A 537 16.60 -2.95 -5.62
CA VAL A 537 17.31 -1.65 -5.61
C VAL A 537 17.16 -0.93 -6.95
N ILE A 538 17.35 -1.62 -8.07
CA ILE A 538 17.21 -1.05 -9.41
C ILE A 538 15.77 -0.61 -9.65
N THR A 539 14.81 -1.44 -9.28
CA THR A 539 13.38 -1.14 -9.48
C THR A 539 12.94 0.07 -8.66
N VAL A 540 13.29 0.14 -7.38
CA VAL A 540 12.93 1.28 -6.53
C VAL A 540 13.64 2.56 -6.99
N THR A 541 14.91 2.46 -7.39
CA THR A 541 15.64 3.59 -7.96
C THR A 541 14.94 4.11 -9.22
N THR A 542 14.58 3.24 -10.14
CA THR A 542 13.88 3.61 -11.39
C THR A 542 12.46 4.10 -11.14
N PHE A 543 11.77 3.57 -10.13
CA PHE A 543 10.47 4.06 -9.67
C PHE A 543 10.56 5.49 -9.13
N ALA A 544 11.51 5.75 -8.22
CA ALA A 544 11.76 7.10 -7.70
C ALA A 544 12.05 8.10 -8.83
N LEU A 545 12.88 7.70 -9.80
CA LEU A 545 13.19 8.54 -10.98
C LEU A 545 11.97 8.74 -11.89
N ALA A 546 11.12 7.73 -12.07
CA ALA A 546 9.87 7.87 -12.84
C ALA A 546 8.90 8.86 -12.17
N LEU A 547 8.86 8.88 -10.84
CA LEU A 547 8.10 9.87 -10.08
C LEU A 547 8.70 11.27 -10.20
N LEU A 548 10.04 11.42 -10.09
CA LEU A 548 10.72 12.71 -10.27
C LEU A 548 10.43 13.33 -11.63
N GLN A 549 10.41 12.57 -12.71
CA GLN A 549 10.08 13.07 -14.05
C GLN A 549 8.69 13.71 -14.15
N ARG A 550 7.79 13.41 -13.20
CA ARG A 550 6.42 13.95 -13.12
C ARG A 550 6.25 14.95 -11.99
N SER A 551 7.24 15.08 -11.14
CA SER A 551 7.17 16.00 -10.00
C SER A 551 7.40 17.44 -10.43
N SER A 552 6.68 18.36 -9.82
CA SER A 552 6.98 19.79 -9.89
C SER A 552 8.23 20.18 -9.09
N ILE A 553 8.71 19.28 -8.24
CA ILE A 553 9.91 19.44 -7.42
C ILE A 553 10.91 18.36 -7.81
N ASP A 554 12.09 18.81 -8.16
CA ASP A 554 13.26 17.98 -8.39
C ASP A 554 13.92 17.71 -7.04
N PHE A 555 13.58 16.56 -6.43
CA PHE A 555 14.01 16.17 -5.09
C PHE A 555 15.35 15.42 -5.16
N PRO A 556 16.31 15.70 -4.27
CA PRO A 556 17.58 14.97 -4.25
C PRO A 556 17.37 13.52 -3.76
N MET A 557 18.19 12.61 -4.28
CA MET A 557 18.15 11.20 -3.87
C MET A 557 19.29 10.89 -2.88
N ILE A 558 19.00 10.08 -1.87
CA ILE A 558 19.99 9.47 -0.99
C ILE A 558 19.81 7.96 -1.06
N ILE A 559 20.84 7.25 -1.48
CA ILE A 559 20.81 5.81 -1.66
C ILE A 559 21.91 5.18 -0.81
N ASP A 560 21.53 4.35 0.15
CA ASP A 560 22.48 3.54 0.93
C ASP A 560 22.66 2.18 0.24
N HIS A 561 23.91 1.84 -0.02
CA HIS A 561 24.29 0.63 -0.77
C HIS A 561 23.68 0.57 -2.18
N PRO A 562 23.95 1.57 -3.07
CA PRO A 562 23.30 1.71 -4.38
C PRO A 562 23.53 0.53 -5.32
N VAL A 563 24.59 -0.26 -5.11
CA VAL A 563 24.97 -1.39 -5.98
C VAL A 563 25.12 -2.71 -5.21
N LYS A 564 24.50 -2.80 -4.02
CA LYS A 564 24.46 -4.07 -3.30
C LYS A 564 23.86 -5.14 -4.19
N ASP A 565 24.53 -6.28 -4.27
CA ASP A 565 24.13 -7.46 -5.04
C ASP A 565 24.06 -7.26 -6.58
N ILE A 566 24.46 -6.07 -7.09
CA ILE A 566 24.53 -5.79 -8.54
C ILE A 566 25.88 -6.27 -9.07
N GLN A 567 25.84 -6.99 -10.21
CA GLN A 567 27.04 -7.43 -10.92
C GLN A 567 27.86 -6.23 -11.43
N ASN A 568 29.20 -6.37 -11.42
CA ASN A 568 30.11 -5.27 -11.73
C ASN A 568 29.84 -4.59 -13.09
N GLU A 569 29.45 -5.37 -14.10
CA GLU A 569 29.15 -4.88 -15.45
C GLU A 569 27.99 -3.87 -15.46
N ASN A 570 26.98 -4.07 -14.59
CA ASN A 570 25.80 -3.23 -14.53
C ASN A 570 25.94 -2.03 -13.57
N ARG A 571 26.92 -2.05 -12.67
CA ARG A 571 27.17 -0.97 -11.70
C ARG A 571 27.49 0.34 -12.39
N GLY A 572 28.33 0.29 -13.42
CA GLY A 572 28.72 1.45 -14.21
C GLY A 572 27.54 2.08 -14.96
N GLU A 573 26.66 1.26 -15.51
CA GLU A 573 25.47 1.73 -16.19
C GLU A 573 24.48 2.40 -15.22
N LEU A 574 24.29 1.84 -14.02
CA LEU A 574 23.49 2.47 -12.98
C LEU A 574 24.09 3.82 -12.54
N SER A 575 25.41 3.89 -12.38
CA SER A 575 26.10 5.14 -12.00
C SER A 575 25.93 6.23 -13.07
N LYS A 576 26.14 5.90 -14.36
CA LYS A 576 25.90 6.80 -15.49
C LYS A 576 24.44 7.26 -15.53
N PHE A 577 23.54 6.33 -15.27
CA PHE A 577 22.11 6.59 -15.32
C PHE A 577 21.67 7.54 -14.18
N LEU A 578 22.14 7.31 -12.96
CA LEU A 578 21.88 8.20 -11.81
C LEU A 578 22.40 9.62 -12.09
N LYS A 579 23.65 9.74 -12.53
CA LYS A 579 24.25 11.04 -12.88
C LYS A 579 23.43 11.82 -13.90
N LYS A 580 22.91 11.13 -14.91
CA LYS A 580 22.11 11.74 -15.98
C LYS A 580 20.69 12.10 -15.54
N SER A 581 20.14 11.33 -14.63
CA SER A 581 18.69 11.37 -14.29
C SER A 581 18.37 12.14 -13.04
N THR A 582 19.37 12.45 -12.20
CA THR A 582 19.20 13.23 -10.97
C THR A 582 19.98 14.53 -11.04
N HIS A 583 19.44 15.60 -10.47
CA HIS A 583 20.20 16.85 -10.31
C HIS A 583 21.15 16.79 -9.10
N GLN A 584 20.80 16.00 -8.07
CA GLN A 584 21.65 15.69 -6.93
C GLN A 584 21.35 14.26 -6.44
N CYS A 585 22.42 13.49 -6.25
CA CYS A 585 22.34 12.16 -5.66
C CYS A 585 23.48 11.98 -4.65
N ILE A 586 23.15 11.48 -3.46
CA ILE A 586 24.11 11.15 -2.40
C ILE A 586 24.11 9.64 -2.28
N CYS A 587 25.22 9.00 -2.65
CA CYS A 587 25.40 7.55 -2.59
C CYS A 587 26.27 7.21 -1.37
N LEU A 588 25.66 6.54 -0.37
CA LEU A 588 26.41 6.00 0.76
C LEU A 588 27.03 4.66 0.35
N VAL A 589 28.34 4.63 0.13
CA VAL A 589 29.04 3.48 -0.44
C VAL A 589 30.00 2.82 0.55
N ILE A 590 30.30 1.54 0.31
CA ILE A 590 31.37 0.79 0.95
C ILE A 590 32.46 0.42 -0.05
N ASN A 591 33.57 -0.15 0.43
CA ASN A 591 34.71 -0.46 -0.44
C ASN A 591 34.37 -1.40 -1.61
N SER A 592 33.61 -2.46 -1.34
CA SER A 592 33.22 -3.45 -2.35
C SER A 592 32.29 -2.90 -3.43
N GLU A 593 31.72 -1.73 -3.22
CA GLU A 593 30.81 -1.06 -4.17
C GLU A 593 31.52 -0.04 -5.06
N LYS A 594 32.77 0.31 -4.77
CA LYS A 594 33.52 1.31 -5.58
C LYS A 594 33.85 0.76 -6.96
N ASP A 595 34.22 -0.53 -7.04
CA ASP A 595 34.58 -1.16 -8.28
C ASP A 595 33.35 -1.37 -9.16
N GLY A 596 33.49 -1.05 -10.44
CA GLY A 596 32.39 -1.02 -11.40
C GLY A 596 31.48 0.19 -11.27
N PHE A 597 31.26 0.75 -10.08
CA PHE A 597 30.35 1.88 -9.86
C PHE A 597 31.03 3.25 -10.01
N ILE A 598 32.19 3.42 -9.41
CA ILE A 598 32.93 4.68 -9.35
C ILE A 598 34.22 4.59 -10.15
N ARG A 599 34.87 3.43 -10.16
CA ARG A 599 36.16 3.19 -10.76
C ARG A 599 36.21 1.84 -11.48
N ASP A 600 37.12 1.74 -12.43
CA ASP A 600 37.48 0.47 -13.05
C ASP A 600 38.14 -0.47 -12.03
N GLU A 601 37.79 -1.73 -12.03
CA GLU A 601 38.30 -2.74 -11.08
C GLU A 601 39.79 -2.98 -11.25
N ASP A 602 40.25 -3.11 -12.50
CA ASP A 602 41.63 -3.50 -12.82
C ASP A 602 42.60 -2.32 -12.68
N THR A 603 42.22 -1.19 -13.22
CA THR A 603 43.09 -0.01 -13.26
C THR A 603 42.96 0.90 -12.05
N ARG A 604 41.91 0.74 -11.26
CA ARG A 604 41.51 1.62 -10.13
C ARG A 604 41.35 3.07 -10.54
N LYS A 605 41.25 3.37 -11.82
CA LYS A 605 41.00 4.70 -12.36
C LYS A 605 39.55 5.07 -12.24
N LYS A 606 39.31 6.32 -11.89
CA LYS A 606 37.97 6.90 -11.82
C LYS A 606 37.32 6.87 -13.20
N HIS A 607 36.06 6.44 -13.24
CA HIS A 607 35.28 6.52 -14.47
C HIS A 607 35.00 7.95 -14.91
N ASP A 608 35.05 8.25 -16.19
CA ASP A 608 34.78 9.57 -16.74
C ASP A 608 33.40 10.09 -16.38
N HIS A 609 32.40 9.18 -16.34
CA HIS A 609 31.04 9.58 -15.99
C HIS A 609 30.88 10.08 -14.55
N VAL A 610 31.82 9.82 -13.65
CA VAL A 610 31.84 10.38 -12.28
C VAL A 610 32.80 11.55 -12.12
N ALA A 611 33.41 12.02 -13.20
CA ALA A 611 34.18 13.26 -13.20
C ALA A 611 33.31 14.43 -12.67
N ASN A 612 33.89 15.35 -11.90
CA ASN A 612 33.20 16.46 -11.24
C ASN A 612 32.18 16.03 -10.15
N SER A 613 32.24 14.79 -9.69
CA SER A 613 31.51 14.34 -8.51
C SER A 613 32.29 14.67 -7.23
N ARG A 614 31.59 14.82 -6.12
CA ARG A 614 32.20 15.00 -4.81
C ARG A 614 32.42 13.64 -4.15
N PHE A 615 33.62 13.44 -3.63
CA PHE A 615 34.02 12.23 -2.89
C PHE A 615 34.22 12.62 -1.44
N ILE A 616 33.58 11.94 -0.53
CA ILE A 616 33.54 12.27 0.88
C ILE A 616 33.93 11.02 1.67
N THR A 617 34.97 11.08 2.46
CA THR A 617 35.31 10.05 3.43
C THR A 617 35.22 10.62 4.83
N ALA A 618 34.45 9.96 5.70
CA ALA A 618 34.30 10.37 7.08
C ALA A 618 34.50 9.18 8.03
N ALA A 619 35.10 9.44 9.18
CA ALA A 619 35.29 8.44 10.21
C ALA A 619 35.25 9.10 11.61
N ARG A 620 35.18 8.27 12.66
CA ARG A 620 35.45 8.74 14.01
C ARG A 620 36.94 8.97 14.16
N LYS A 621 37.36 10.02 14.86
CA LYS A 621 38.80 10.30 15.11
C LYS A 621 39.56 9.12 15.63
N ARG A 622 39.01 8.36 16.57
CA ARG A 622 39.64 7.13 17.12
C ARG A 622 39.88 6.03 16.08
N ASN A 623 39.22 6.10 14.93
CA ASN A 623 39.33 5.13 13.84
C ASN A 623 39.87 5.80 12.55
N ALA A 624 40.46 7.02 12.67
CA ALA A 624 40.80 7.85 11.52
C ALA A 624 42.03 7.34 10.74
N GLY A 625 42.91 6.56 11.39
CA GLY A 625 44.15 6.12 10.72
C GLY A 625 44.93 7.33 10.12
N ASP A 626 45.41 7.16 8.89
CA ASP A 626 46.28 8.14 8.20
C ASP A 626 45.42 9.11 7.33
N PHE A 627 44.44 9.78 7.91
CA PHE A 627 43.68 10.81 7.17
C PHE A 627 44.60 11.92 6.66
N PRO A 628 44.27 12.52 5.46
CA PRO A 628 45.03 13.65 4.92
C PRO A 628 45.12 14.82 5.91
N LYS A 629 46.24 15.55 5.90
CA LYS A 629 46.49 16.68 6.84
C LYS A 629 45.51 17.86 6.68
N ASP A 630 44.88 17.98 5.53
CA ASP A 630 43.89 19.01 5.19
C ASP A 630 42.44 18.55 5.51
N SER A 631 42.28 17.43 6.18
CA SER A 631 40.98 16.93 6.61
C SER A 631 40.32 17.87 7.63
N LEU A 632 38.99 18.01 7.52
CA LEU A 632 38.19 18.75 8.47
C LEU A 632 37.95 17.92 9.73
N GLU A 633 38.39 18.43 10.85
CA GLU A 633 38.24 17.75 12.14
C GLU A 633 37.15 18.39 12.99
N SER A 634 36.39 17.54 13.68
CA SER A 634 35.46 17.90 14.74
C SER A 634 35.86 17.20 16.06
N GLU A 635 35.03 17.25 17.09
CA GLU A 635 35.33 16.63 18.38
C GLU A 635 35.53 15.09 18.27
N ASP A 636 34.63 14.38 17.58
CA ASP A 636 34.67 12.91 17.41
C ASP A 636 34.73 12.48 15.94
N GLY A 637 34.83 13.40 15.01
CA GLY A 637 34.79 13.10 13.59
C GLY A 637 35.93 13.73 12.79
N ILE A 638 36.23 13.14 11.65
CA ILE A 638 37.14 13.65 10.66
C ILE A 638 36.55 13.40 9.27
N VAL A 639 36.67 14.38 8.39
CA VAL A 639 36.12 14.36 7.04
C VAL A 639 37.16 14.85 6.04
N THR A 640 37.28 14.15 4.92
CA THR A 640 38.09 14.62 3.78
C THR A 640 37.30 14.50 2.48
N TYR A 641 37.65 15.34 1.52
CA TYR A 641 37.10 15.35 0.16
C TYR A 641 38.12 14.85 -0.87
N ASP A 642 39.26 14.32 -0.41
CA ASP A 642 40.31 13.80 -1.28
C ASP A 642 39.89 12.50 -1.98
N TYR A 643 39.97 12.47 -3.32
CA TYR A 643 39.58 11.31 -4.11
C TYR A 643 40.55 10.14 -3.96
N GLU A 644 41.86 10.39 -3.90
CA GLU A 644 42.86 9.33 -3.80
C GLU A 644 42.74 8.63 -2.44
N PHE A 645 42.51 9.42 -1.38
CA PHE A 645 42.19 8.88 -0.08
C PHE A 645 40.88 8.10 -0.07
N PHE A 646 39.80 8.66 -0.62
CA PHE A 646 38.50 7.97 -0.78
C PHE A 646 38.69 6.62 -1.49
N ASN A 647 39.50 6.61 -2.55
CA ASN A 647 39.76 5.43 -3.36
C ASN A 647 40.53 4.35 -2.59
N SER A 648 41.57 4.74 -1.85
CA SER A 648 42.46 3.84 -1.09
C SER A 648 41.92 3.44 0.28
N PHE A 649 41.01 4.23 0.85
CA PHE A 649 40.51 4.03 2.21
C PHE A 649 39.84 2.66 2.35
N LYS A 650 40.37 1.85 3.26
CA LYS A 650 39.85 0.53 3.64
C LYS A 650 39.38 0.59 5.09
N THR A 651 38.22 0.05 5.36
CA THR A 651 37.81 -0.14 6.75
C THR A 651 38.59 -1.30 7.36
N SER A 652 39.12 -1.10 8.56
CA SER A 652 40.01 -2.07 9.25
C SER A 652 39.38 -3.43 9.57
N LYS A 653 38.29 -3.80 8.94
CA LYS A 653 37.55 -5.07 9.11
C LYS A 653 37.04 -5.67 7.79
N GLU A 654 37.59 -5.26 6.65
CA GLU A 654 37.36 -5.94 5.36
C GLU A 654 38.58 -6.74 4.91
#